data_f6f481c04f65d8f8bd2b990d70e7254b
#
_entry.id   f6f481c04f65d8f8bd2b990d70e7254b
#
_cell.length_a   1.000
_cell.length_b   1.000
_cell.length_c   1.000
_cell.angle_alpha   90.00
_cell.angle_beta   90.00
_cell.angle_gamma   90.00
#
_symmetry.space_group_name_H-M   'P 1'
#
loop_
_entity.id
_entity.type
_entity.pdbx_description
1 polymer ?
#
loop_
_entity_poly.entity_id
_entity_poly.type
_entity_poly.pdbx_seq_one_letter_code
_entity_poly.pdbx_strand_id
1 'polypeptide(L)'
;MGGNDGYDHGEIERRWQREWDDADVFRVPDDADDPEYVLAMFPYTSGQLHMGHVRNYAITDALARYRRMDGDEVLHPMGWDSFGLPAENAAEERDTNPREWTERCIEQMRDQFEALGFGYDWEREVTTCDPDYYRWNQWLFNEFRDAGLVEQQTAAVNWCPSCETVLADEQVEGEEELCWRCDTPVTERDLDQWFFETTAYADELLDSIDDLDGWPTNVRDMQRNWIGRTDGAEVPFTLHAPDGDEDVVAFTTRLDTIHGATFFALAPDHPLAEAAAERDDDVAHFVEHVADPDGDEPQGVETDITATNPATGEEIPVFVADFVLSDVGTGALMAVPGHDERDHAFAQSHDLPIEQVVAPEGDDEVDVQEEPYTEDGVLVNSGDYDGLTSEEGRERLTEDIDGAESAVQYQLRDWGISRQRYWGTPIPVVHCEDCGPVSVPDEDLPVELPEFVHTTGNPLDAAEEWKHTECPECGGPAVRETDTMDTFVDSSWYFLRFTSPDLDDAPFDVERANDWMPVDEYVGGVEHAVMHLLYSRFFTKVLADLDLLDHREPFESLTTQGMVLGEDGTKMSKSKGNGVSPERIVEEYGADTARLFVLRAARPDKDFPWSQEGVRSSNAFLERLLRLARGVDPDAAVDDADPAAEYVAREVAATVDAATEHYEAMEFNRAVQAVDEMVSLLVRYRGREDADPGVVARGVEVAVKLLAPIAPHACEESWAALDGDGFVTEAEWPTPDRDVSDHDRTSRLVERTREDVRDIVDTAGIEEPTGVDVVTAPEWMYDALEIARDADGDVVGTVMGDEDLRQRGEDAADYAKDLAAQAPALPDALPPERERATLERAAWLVESEFDAPVRVLAADEADDDLASKAEPGRPAIHVHEG
;
A
#
# COMPACT_ATOMS: atom_id res chain seq x y z
N MET A 1 27.08 -11.79 44.98
CA MET A 1 26.51 -10.58 44.34
C MET A 1 25.61 -11.11 43.28
N GLY A 2 24.29 -11.10 43.46
CA GLY A 2 23.35 -11.59 42.48
C GLY A 2 23.24 -10.54 41.39
N GLY A 3 23.81 -10.83 40.26
CA GLY A 3 23.51 -10.08 39.03
C GLY A 3 22.05 -10.29 38.69
N ASN A 4 21.40 -9.26 38.25
CA ASN A 4 20.03 -9.32 37.76
C ASN A 4 20.11 -10.10 36.44
N ASP A 5 19.78 -11.41 36.44
CA ASP A 5 19.81 -12.27 35.23
C ASP A 5 18.63 -11.99 34.28
N GLY A 6 17.88 -10.88 34.50
CA GLY A 6 16.73 -10.51 33.71
C GLY A 6 17.07 -9.65 32.50
N TYR A 7 16.13 -9.56 31.59
CA TYR A 7 16.12 -8.60 30.47
C TYR A 7 15.77 -7.20 31.00
N ASP A 8 16.81 -6.42 31.38
CA ASP A 8 16.64 -5.00 31.73
C ASP A 8 16.66 -4.18 30.45
N HIS A 9 15.50 -4.17 29.75
CA HIS A 9 15.34 -3.51 28.46
C HIS A 9 15.80 -2.04 28.50
N GLY A 10 15.44 -1.29 29.56
CA GLY A 10 15.76 0.13 29.60
C GLY A 10 17.24 0.47 29.75
N GLU A 11 18.10 -0.44 30.31
CA GLU A 11 19.55 -0.28 30.34
C GLU A 11 20.18 -0.71 29.00
N ILE A 12 19.71 -1.84 28.45
CA ILE A 12 20.19 -2.43 27.19
C ILE A 12 19.91 -1.48 26.02
N GLU A 13 18.66 -1.01 25.87
CA GLU A 13 18.22 -0.13 24.79
C GLU A 13 19.02 1.19 24.76
N ARG A 14 19.07 1.90 25.88
CA ARG A 14 19.84 3.17 25.98
C ARG A 14 21.34 3.00 25.76
N ARG A 15 21.88 1.83 26.04
CA ARG A 15 23.30 1.54 25.79
C ARG A 15 23.54 1.41 24.29
N TRP A 16 22.78 0.54 23.59
CA TRP A 16 22.99 0.26 22.18
C TRP A 16 22.65 1.42 21.28
N GLN A 17 21.57 2.18 21.58
CA GLN A 17 21.24 3.42 20.86
C GLN A 17 22.44 4.39 20.85
N ARG A 18 23.06 4.63 22.00
CA ARG A 18 24.25 5.50 22.05
C ARG A 18 25.47 4.92 21.32
N GLU A 19 25.66 3.60 21.37
CA GLU A 19 26.79 2.96 20.66
C GLU A 19 26.60 3.04 19.14
N TRP A 20 25.35 2.93 18.64
CA TRP A 20 25.02 3.14 17.22
C TRP A 20 25.22 4.60 16.79
N ASP A 21 24.73 5.56 17.57
CA ASP A 21 24.90 7.00 17.32
C ASP A 21 26.39 7.39 17.30
N ASP A 22 27.17 6.93 18.28
CA ASP A 22 28.61 7.21 18.37
C ASP A 22 29.42 6.63 17.19
N ALA A 23 28.88 5.61 16.51
CA ALA A 23 29.51 4.93 15.39
C ALA A 23 28.93 5.28 14.01
N ASP A 24 27.88 6.12 13.94
CA ASP A 24 27.17 6.51 12.71
C ASP A 24 26.70 5.30 11.87
N VAL A 25 26.20 4.23 12.54
CA VAL A 25 25.90 2.91 11.93
C VAL A 25 24.89 3.00 10.77
N PHE A 26 23.96 3.94 10.82
CA PHE A 26 22.84 4.02 9.85
C PHE A 26 23.06 5.06 8.75
N ARG A 27 24.19 5.72 8.75
CA ARG A 27 24.51 6.72 7.74
C ARG A 27 24.82 6.06 6.40
N VAL A 28 24.20 6.57 5.33
CA VAL A 28 24.56 6.23 3.95
C VAL A 28 25.64 7.21 3.46
N PRO A 29 26.75 6.73 2.83
CA PRO A 29 27.74 7.62 2.23
C PRO A 29 27.16 8.45 1.11
N ASP A 30 27.60 9.72 0.96
CA ASP A 30 27.18 10.59 -0.14
C ASP A 30 27.66 10.12 -1.52
N ASP A 31 28.65 9.25 -1.57
CA ASP A 31 29.19 8.61 -2.76
C ASP A 31 28.75 7.14 -2.90
N ALA A 32 27.67 6.74 -2.21
CA ALA A 32 27.03 5.46 -2.42
C ALA A 32 26.60 5.30 -3.88
N ASP A 33 26.87 4.11 -4.45
CA ASP A 33 26.53 3.79 -5.84
C ASP A 33 25.23 2.97 -5.80
N ASP A 34 24.12 3.57 -6.19
CA ASP A 34 22.78 2.96 -6.25
C ASP A 34 22.37 2.28 -4.91
N PRO A 35 22.18 3.06 -3.81
CA PRO A 35 21.79 2.50 -2.53
C PRO A 35 20.33 2.02 -2.56
N GLU A 36 20.04 0.92 -1.87
CA GLU A 36 18.65 0.47 -1.63
C GLU A 36 17.88 1.57 -0.89
N TYR A 37 16.91 2.19 -1.52
CA TYR A 37 16.14 3.29 -0.96
C TYR A 37 14.85 2.80 -0.30
N VAL A 38 14.87 2.64 1.00
CA VAL A 38 13.70 2.22 1.80
C VAL A 38 13.08 3.43 2.49
N LEU A 39 11.83 3.75 2.18
CA LEU A 39 11.18 4.95 2.68
C LEU A 39 9.79 4.66 3.28
N ALA A 40 9.53 5.20 4.47
CA ALA A 40 8.20 5.31 5.03
C ALA A 40 7.63 6.70 4.79
N MET A 41 6.32 6.82 4.56
CA MET A 41 5.65 8.13 4.60
C MET A 41 5.99 8.82 5.92
N PHE A 42 6.53 10.05 5.82
CA PHE A 42 6.90 10.82 7.01
C PHE A 42 5.66 11.30 7.79
N PRO A 43 5.78 11.52 9.12
CA PRO A 43 4.61 11.80 9.95
C PRO A 43 4.22 13.27 9.93
N TYR A 44 2.91 13.53 10.07
CA TYR A 44 2.38 14.85 10.40
C TYR A 44 2.70 15.23 11.84
N THR A 45 3.10 16.48 12.08
CA THR A 45 3.52 16.99 13.38
C THR A 45 2.35 17.51 14.25
N SER A 46 1.27 16.71 14.32
CA SER A 46 0.04 17.10 15.07
C SER A 46 -0.01 16.60 16.53
N GLY A 47 0.97 15.81 16.96
CA GLY A 47 1.03 15.27 18.31
C GLY A 47 2.00 14.09 18.46
N GLN A 48 1.72 13.20 19.41
CA GLN A 48 2.55 12.02 19.70
C GLN A 48 2.29 10.87 18.72
N LEU A 49 3.28 9.98 18.56
CA LEU A 49 3.15 8.74 17.83
C LEU A 49 2.04 7.84 18.43
N HIS A 50 1.44 7.02 17.60
CA HIS A 50 0.52 5.94 17.97
C HIS A 50 1.01 4.59 17.44
N MET A 51 0.39 3.48 17.85
CA MET A 51 0.85 2.14 17.46
C MET A 51 0.80 1.87 15.95
N GLY A 52 -0.04 2.57 15.19
CA GLY A 52 -0.01 2.55 13.74
C GLY A 52 1.30 3.11 13.17
N HIS A 53 1.78 4.24 13.70
CA HIS A 53 3.10 4.78 13.37
C HIS A 53 4.23 3.81 13.72
N VAL A 54 4.19 3.21 14.93
CA VAL A 54 5.20 2.20 15.32
C VAL A 54 5.24 1.04 14.32
N ARG A 55 4.07 0.61 13.83
CA ARG A 55 4.00 -0.44 12.81
C ARG A 55 4.61 -0.02 11.49
N ASN A 56 4.22 1.15 10.97
CA ASN A 56 4.72 1.69 9.70
C ASN A 56 6.24 1.73 9.70
N TYR A 57 6.81 2.35 10.71
CA TYR A 57 8.25 2.55 10.82
C TYR A 57 9.01 1.28 11.21
N ALA A 58 8.40 0.34 11.93
CA ALA A 58 9.02 -0.95 12.20
C ALA A 58 9.14 -1.83 10.95
N ILE A 59 8.20 -1.72 10.00
CA ILE A 59 8.24 -2.43 8.71
C ILE A 59 9.46 -1.98 7.91
N THR A 60 9.60 -0.67 7.69
CA THR A 60 10.72 -0.12 6.91
C THR A 60 12.07 -0.32 7.61
N ASP A 61 12.14 -0.12 8.92
CA ASP A 61 13.38 -0.33 9.67
C ASP A 61 13.84 -1.80 9.66
N ALA A 62 12.88 -2.75 9.74
CA ALA A 62 13.22 -4.17 9.64
C ALA A 62 13.73 -4.53 8.24
N LEU A 63 13.14 -3.98 7.17
CA LEU A 63 13.62 -4.17 5.81
C LEU A 63 15.01 -3.53 5.63
N ALA A 64 15.18 -2.27 6.01
CA ALA A 64 16.43 -1.54 5.89
C ALA A 64 17.60 -2.24 6.61
N ARG A 65 17.35 -2.78 7.82
CA ARG A 65 18.37 -3.56 8.56
C ARG A 65 18.68 -4.89 7.87
N TYR A 66 17.67 -5.58 7.34
CA TYR A 66 17.86 -6.82 6.59
C TYR A 66 18.76 -6.56 5.37
N ARG A 67 18.42 -5.54 4.55
CA ARG A 67 19.20 -5.17 3.36
C ARG A 67 20.67 -4.84 3.69
N ARG A 68 20.91 -4.07 4.76
CA ARG A 68 22.29 -3.80 5.23
C ARG A 68 23.04 -5.09 5.60
N MET A 69 22.39 -6.02 6.29
CA MET A 69 22.99 -7.30 6.65
C MET A 69 23.21 -8.21 5.42
N ASP A 70 22.41 -8.05 4.37
CA ASP A 70 22.57 -8.77 3.10
C ASP A 70 23.69 -8.17 2.23
N GLY A 71 24.14 -6.96 2.56
CA GLY A 71 25.32 -6.33 1.96
C GLY A 71 25.06 -5.06 1.17
N ASP A 72 23.80 -4.56 1.16
CA ASP A 72 23.43 -3.34 0.46
C ASP A 72 23.84 -2.08 1.25
N GLU A 73 24.20 -1.02 0.54
CA GLU A 73 24.18 0.33 1.08
C GLU A 73 22.71 0.80 1.09
N VAL A 74 22.21 1.27 2.25
CA VAL A 74 20.78 1.53 2.41
C VAL A 74 20.53 2.98 2.78
N LEU A 75 19.75 3.67 1.94
CA LEU A 75 19.19 4.98 2.25
C LEU A 75 17.87 4.80 3.01
N HIS A 76 17.85 5.13 4.30
CA HIS A 76 16.66 5.06 5.17
C HIS A 76 16.53 6.37 5.95
N PRO A 77 16.03 7.44 5.33
CA PRO A 77 15.92 8.77 5.93
C PRO A 77 14.62 8.94 6.72
N MET A 78 14.55 10.04 7.49
CA MET A 78 13.35 10.47 8.18
C MET A 78 13.23 11.99 8.14
N GLY A 79 12.00 12.50 8.15
CA GLY A 79 11.68 13.91 8.20
C GLY A 79 10.30 14.17 8.76
N TRP A 80 9.85 15.43 8.63
CA TRP A 80 8.61 15.89 9.24
C TRP A 80 7.76 16.64 8.23
N ASP A 81 6.55 16.10 7.98
CA ASP A 81 5.49 16.82 7.30
C ASP A 81 4.87 17.79 8.31
N SER A 82 5.37 19.03 8.30
CA SER A 82 5.26 19.93 9.42
C SER A 82 4.38 21.16 9.17
N PHE A 83 3.90 21.33 7.94
CA PHE A 83 2.89 22.31 7.59
C PHE A 83 1.46 21.73 7.68
N GLY A 84 0.49 22.55 7.39
CA GLY A 84 -0.91 22.19 7.20
C GLY A 84 -1.81 22.35 8.42
N LEU A 85 -3.08 22.17 8.15
CA LEU A 85 -4.20 22.36 9.08
C LEU A 85 -4.08 21.58 10.40
N PRO A 86 -3.55 20.35 10.46
CA PRO A 86 -3.42 19.62 11.72
C PRO A 86 -2.59 20.33 12.78
N ALA A 87 -1.45 20.87 12.37
CA ALA A 87 -0.55 21.57 13.28
C ALA A 87 -1.11 22.93 13.67
N GLU A 88 -1.73 23.64 12.72
CA GLU A 88 -2.37 24.95 12.97
C GLU A 88 -3.53 24.83 13.96
N ASN A 89 -4.47 23.92 13.73
CA ASN A 89 -5.59 23.67 14.63
C ASN A 89 -5.15 23.24 16.03
N ALA A 90 -4.13 22.37 16.11
CA ALA A 90 -3.58 21.94 17.40
C ALA A 90 -2.92 23.10 18.17
N ALA A 91 -2.32 24.06 17.47
CA ALA A 91 -1.77 25.25 18.07
C ALA A 91 -2.87 26.22 18.52
N GLU A 92 -3.90 26.45 17.72
CA GLU A 92 -5.06 27.28 18.07
C GLU A 92 -5.80 26.77 19.29
N GLU A 93 -6.10 25.46 19.37
CA GLU A 93 -6.72 24.84 20.54
C GLU A 93 -5.94 25.08 21.84
N ARG A 94 -4.64 25.35 21.75
CA ARG A 94 -3.72 25.51 22.90
C ARG A 94 -3.28 26.94 23.11
N ASP A 95 -3.80 27.89 22.33
CA ASP A 95 -3.45 29.30 22.35
C ASP A 95 -1.92 29.53 22.24
N THR A 96 -1.30 28.84 21.26
CA THR A 96 0.15 28.90 20.99
C THR A 96 0.42 29.22 19.51
N ASN A 97 1.67 29.60 19.20
CA ASN A 97 2.10 29.80 17.82
C ASN A 97 2.26 28.47 17.09
N PRO A 98 1.75 28.30 15.85
CA PRO A 98 1.90 27.07 15.07
C PRO A 98 3.36 26.58 14.95
N ARG A 99 4.33 27.46 14.69
CA ARG A 99 5.75 27.10 14.64
C ARG A 99 6.26 26.52 15.95
N GLU A 100 5.99 27.21 17.09
CA GLU A 100 6.43 26.72 18.40
C GLU A 100 5.76 25.39 18.81
N TRP A 101 4.53 25.16 18.34
CA TRP A 101 3.84 23.90 18.56
C TRP A 101 4.47 22.78 17.74
N THR A 102 4.70 23.03 16.44
CA THR A 102 5.31 22.10 15.50
C THR A 102 6.71 21.67 15.94
N GLU A 103 7.58 22.62 16.29
CA GLU A 103 8.94 22.35 16.78
C GLU A 103 8.91 21.45 18.04
N ARG A 104 8.00 21.65 18.96
CA ARG A 104 7.82 20.79 20.14
C ARG A 104 7.31 19.40 19.77
N CYS A 105 6.44 19.29 18.77
CA CYS A 105 5.98 17.99 18.30
C CYS A 105 7.12 17.20 17.64
N ILE A 106 7.91 17.86 16.82
CA ILE A 106 9.11 17.29 16.17
C ILE A 106 10.08 16.75 17.22
N GLU A 107 10.47 17.59 18.20
CA GLU A 107 11.36 17.16 19.29
C GLU A 107 10.81 15.93 20.03
N GLN A 108 9.52 15.93 20.37
CA GLN A 108 8.89 14.81 21.06
C GLN A 108 8.82 13.54 20.21
N MET A 109 8.47 13.66 18.94
CA MET A 109 8.39 12.50 18.02
C MET A 109 9.78 11.93 17.73
N ARG A 110 10.82 12.77 17.62
CA ARG A 110 12.21 12.35 17.49
C ARG A 110 12.63 11.54 18.72
N ASP A 111 12.40 12.03 19.94
CA ASP A 111 12.67 11.30 21.17
C ASP A 111 11.98 9.91 21.17
N GLN A 112 10.76 9.85 20.64
CA GLN A 112 10.01 8.58 20.55
C GLN A 112 10.61 7.62 19.49
N PHE A 113 11.10 8.12 18.35
CA PHE A 113 11.78 7.31 17.33
C PHE A 113 13.12 6.77 17.85
N GLU A 114 13.91 7.62 18.50
CA GLU A 114 15.15 7.21 19.16
C GLU A 114 14.88 6.14 20.23
N ALA A 115 13.87 6.35 21.08
CA ALA A 115 13.47 5.39 22.11
C ALA A 115 13.01 4.04 21.53
N LEU A 116 12.45 4.01 20.31
CA LEU A 116 12.09 2.79 19.59
C LEU A 116 13.27 2.15 18.85
N GLY A 117 14.42 2.84 18.79
CA GLY A 117 15.64 2.36 18.17
C GLY A 117 15.56 2.18 16.66
N PHE A 118 14.80 3.05 15.98
CA PHE A 118 14.77 3.05 14.51
C PHE A 118 16.10 3.55 13.94
N GLY A 119 16.63 2.85 12.95
CA GLY A 119 17.91 3.11 12.32
C GLY A 119 17.79 4.05 11.12
N TYR A 120 17.44 5.30 11.39
CA TYR A 120 17.40 6.33 10.36
C TYR A 120 18.73 7.05 10.19
N ASP A 121 19.00 7.49 8.96
CA ASP A 121 20.05 8.45 8.68
C ASP A 121 19.58 9.87 9.03
N TRP A 122 19.83 10.27 10.29
CA TRP A 122 19.40 11.59 10.80
C TRP A 122 20.19 12.76 10.21
N GLU A 123 21.31 12.55 9.52
CA GLU A 123 21.99 13.62 8.77
C GLU A 123 21.20 14.05 7.54
N ARG A 124 20.23 13.24 7.12
CA ARG A 124 19.33 13.51 5.99
C ARG A 124 17.93 13.95 6.41
N GLU A 125 17.78 14.40 7.66
CA GLU A 125 16.49 14.90 8.15
C GLU A 125 16.02 16.13 7.37
N VAL A 126 14.72 16.15 7.03
CA VAL A 126 14.06 17.29 6.41
C VAL A 126 12.85 17.73 7.22
N THR A 127 12.58 19.04 7.26
CA THR A 127 11.44 19.64 7.95
C THR A 127 10.73 20.59 6.98
N THR A 128 9.52 20.24 6.56
CA THR A 128 8.85 20.95 5.47
C THR A 128 8.51 22.40 5.79
N CYS A 129 8.31 22.76 7.08
CA CYS A 129 8.03 24.13 7.49
C CYS A 129 9.27 25.02 7.63
N ASP A 130 10.46 24.51 7.38
CA ASP A 130 11.68 25.32 7.40
C ASP A 130 11.84 26.11 6.09
N PRO A 131 12.28 27.38 6.16
CA PRO A 131 12.49 28.21 4.97
C PRO A 131 13.43 27.58 3.93
N ASP A 132 14.42 26.81 4.38
CA ASP A 132 15.39 26.10 3.52
C ASP A 132 14.75 24.95 2.74
N TYR A 133 13.59 24.44 3.20
CA TYR A 133 12.79 23.46 2.48
C TYR A 133 11.74 24.15 1.62
N TYR A 134 10.82 24.92 2.20
CA TYR A 134 9.67 25.43 1.45
C TYR A 134 10.00 26.50 0.40
N ARG A 135 11.22 27.11 0.42
CA ARG A 135 11.72 27.90 -0.70
C ARG A 135 11.69 27.13 -2.02
N TRP A 136 11.87 25.81 -1.95
CA TRP A 136 11.88 24.95 -3.12
C TRP A 136 10.48 24.62 -3.58
N ASN A 137 9.47 24.53 -2.71
CA ASN A 137 8.07 24.50 -3.13
C ASN A 137 7.71 25.75 -3.95
N GLN A 138 8.18 26.91 -3.49
CA GLN A 138 7.97 28.18 -4.17
C GLN A 138 8.71 28.24 -5.52
N TRP A 139 9.91 27.72 -5.57
CA TRP A 139 10.68 27.61 -6.82
C TRP A 139 9.98 26.63 -7.80
N LEU A 140 9.55 25.45 -7.34
CA LEU A 140 8.80 24.49 -8.14
C LEU A 140 7.49 25.10 -8.68
N PHE A 141 6.77 25.87 -7.88
CA PHE A 141 5.61 26.62 -8.35
C PHE A 141 5.96 27.56 -9.51
N ASN A 142 7.06 28.30 -9.42
CA ASN A 142 7.52 29.18 -10.51
C ASN A 142 7.87 28.36 -11.77
N GLU A 143 8.63 27.28 -11.66
CA GLU A 143 8.99 26.40 -12.79
C GLU A 143 7.76 25.80 -13.46
N PHE A 144 6.79 25.31 -12.67
CA PHE A 144 5.52 24.77 -13.19
C PHE A 144 4.69 25.85 -13.88
N ARG A 145 4.69 27.07 -13.34
CA ARG A 145 4.03 28.23 -13.95
C ARG A 145 4.67 28.62 -15.27
N ASP A 146 6.00 28.64 -15.34
CA ASP A 146 6.73 28.94 -16.59
C ASP A 146 6.55 27.83 -17.63
N ALA A 147 6.31 26.60 -17.20
CA ALA A 147 5.93 25.47 -18.07
C ALA A 147 4.46 25.54 -18.53
N GLY A 148 3.64 26.47 -18.01
CA GLY A 148 2.23 26.58 -18.33
C GLY A 148 1.32 25.59 -17.61
N LEU A 149 1.77 25.06 -16.47
CA LEU A 149 1.05 24.07 -15.65
C LEU A 149 0.43 24.68 -14.38
N VAL A 150 0.43 25.99 -14.25
CA VAL A 150 -0.19 26.73 -13.13
C VAL A 150 -1.11 27.81 -13.66
N GLU A 151 -2.37 27.76 -13.25
CA GLU A 151 -3.37 28.75 -13.62
C GLU A 151 -4.08 29.31 -12.37
N GLN A 152 -4.46 30.60 -12.45
CA GLN A 152 -5.36 31.23 -11.48
C GLN A 152 -6.73 31.43 -12.12
N GLN A 153 -7.76 30.84 -11.54
CA GLN A 153 -9.12 30.97 -12.02
C GLN A 153 -10.12 31.09 -10.86
N THR A 154 -11.25 31.74 -11.11
CA THR A 154 -12.40 31.69 -10.21
C THR A 154 -13.12 30.38 -10.44
N ALA A 155 -13.24 29.56 -9.41
CA ALA A 155 -13.90 28.27 -9.48
C ALA A 155 -14.80 28.04 -8.27
N ALA A 156 -15.84 27.26 -8.45
CA ALA A 156 -16.59 26.66 -7.36
C ALA A 156 -15.66 25.64 -6.67
N VAL A 157 -15.39 25.84 -5.41
CA VAL A 157 -14.47 25.01 -4.64
C VAL A 157 -15.12 24.45 -3.40
N ASN A 158 -14.69 23.27 -3.02
CA ASN A 158 -15.13 22.60 -1.79
C ASN A 158 -14.66 23.39 -0.57
N TRP A 159 -15.59 23.93 0.19
CA TRP A 159 -15.33 24.71 1.39
C TRP A 159 -15.78 23.95 2.64
N CYS A 160 -14.85 23.71 3.58
CA CYS A 160 -15.20 23.21 4.89
C CYS A 160 -15.56 24.36 5.84
N PRO A 161 -16.83 24.53 6.25
CA PRO A 161 -17.23 25.64 7.14
C PRO A 161 -16.71 25.52 8.57
N SER A 162 -16.27 24.34 8.99
CA SER A 162 -15.65 24.12 10.31
C SER A 162 -14.15 24.37 10.33
N CYS A 163 -13.46 24.01 9.24
CA CYS A 163 -12.04 24.27 9.08
C CYS A 163 -11.74 25.66 8.50
N GLU A 164 -12.76 26.34 7.97
CA GLU A 164 -12.67 27.65 7.29
C GLU A 164 -11.59 27.67 6.19
N THR A 165 -11.58 26.63 5.35
CA THR A 165 -10.60 26.48 4.26
C THR A 165 -11.18 25.70 3.08
N VAL A 166 -10.58 25.90 1.90
CA VAL A 166 -10.82 25.11 0.70
C VAL A 166 -10.25 23.71 0.86
N LEU A 167 -10.90 22.74 0.23
CA LEU A 167 -10.48 21.35 0.13
C LEU A 167 -10.32 20.99 -1.35
N ALA A 168 -9.31 20.21 -1.69
CA ALA A 168 -9.25 19.53 -2.98
C ALA A 168 -10.33 18.43 -3.03
N ASP A 169 -10.74 18.01 -4.22
CA ASP A 169 -11.79 16.98 -4.37
C ASP A 169 -11.43 15.68 -3.65
N GLU A 170 -10.15 15.30 -3.68
CA GLU A 170 -9.62 14.12 -3.00
C GLU A 170 -9.70 14.21 -1.46
N GLN A 171 -9.94 15.40 -0.94
CA GLN A 171 -10.07 15.67 0.51
C GLN A 171 -11.54 15.68 0.98
N VAL A 172 -12.47 15.34 0.08
CA VAL A 172 -13.89 15.18 0.37
C VAL A 172 -14.24 13.69 0.36
N GLU A 173 -14.75 13.17 1.47
CA GLU A 173 -14.96 11.74 1.67
C GLU A 173 -16.44 11.34 1.72
N GLY A 174 -16.76 10.25 1.00
CA GLY A 174 -18.04 9.54 1.08
C GLY A 174 -19.20 10.23 0.37
N GLU A 175 -20.36 9.55 0.33
CA GLU A 175 -21.60 10.05 -0.29
C GLU A 175 -22.23 11.26 0.43
N GLU A 176 -21.81 11.53 1.67
CA GLU A 176 -22.25 12.68 2.46
C GLU A 176 -21.33 13.90 2.32
N GLU A 177 -20.37 13.85 1.39
CA GLU A 177 -19.40 14.92 1.10
C GLU A 177 -18.72 15.51 2.35
N LEU A 178 -18.09 14.65 3.13
CA LEU A 178 -17.50 15.04 4.40
C LEU A 178 -16.04 15.50 4.24
N CYS A 179 -15.68 16.53 4.95
CA CYS A 179 -14.29 16.93 5.08
C CYS A 179 -13.45 15.78 5.69
N TRP A 180 -12.47 15.28 4.97
CA TRP A 180 -11.55 14.20 5.40
C TRP A 180 -10.94 14.39 6.78
N ARG A 181 -10.94 15.65 7.25
CA ARG A 181 -10.29 16.05 8.49
C ARG A 181 -11.21 16.12 9.70
N CYS A 182 -12.42 16.65 9.55
CA CYS A 182 -13.30 16.99 10.66
C CYS A 182 -14.70 16.40 10.54
N ASP A 183 -14.95 15.58 9.53
CA ASP A 183 -16.24 14.95 9.25
C ASP A 183 -17.41 15.97 9.16
N THR A 184 -17.13 17.24 8.79
CA THR A 184 -18.14 18.27 8.59
C THR A 184 -18.57 18.25 7.13
N PRO A 185 -19.89 18.32 6.82
CA PRO A 185 -20.36 18.44 5.45
C PRO A 185 -19.74 19.67 4.76
N VAL A 186 -19.24 19.46 3.57
CA VAL A 186 -18.61 20.47 2.73
C VAL A 186 -19.68 21.31 2.03
N THR A 187 -19.35 22.53 1.67
CA THR A 187 -20.21 23.43 0.90
C THR A 187 -19.41 24.05 -0.24
N GLU A 188 -20.03 24.30 -1.37
CA GLU A 188 -19.37 25.00 -2.48
C GLU A 188 -19.29 26.51 -2.25
N ARG A 189 -18.18 27.11 -2.76
CA ARG A 189 -17.96 28.57 -2.81
C ARG A 189 -17.16 28.96 -4.03
N ASP A 190 -17.54 30.06 -4.68
CA ASP A 190 -16.75 30.65 -5.76
C ASP A 190 -15.61 31.48 -5.16
N LEU A 191 -14.37 31.06 -5.41
CA LEU A 191 -13.16 31.74 -4.97
C LEU A 191 -12.12 31.76 -6.09
N ASP A 192 -11.29 32.83 -6.11
CA ASP A 192 -10.11 32.83 -6.96
C ASP A 192 -9.07 31.91 -6.37
N GLN A 193 -8.64 30.88 -7.12
CA GLN A 193 -7.76 29.83 -6.66
C GLN A 193 -6.62 29.60 -7.66
N TRP A 194 -5.51 29.08 -7.15
CA TRP A 194 -4.41 28.56 -7.97
C TRP A 194 -4.54 27.06 -8.13
N PHE A 195 -4.32 26.61 -9.35
CA PHE A 195 -4.42 25.20 -9.72
C PHE A 195 -3.11 24.72 -10.35
N PHE A 196 -2.73 23.47 -10.06
CA PHE A 196 -1.81 22.71 -10.89
C PHE A 196 -2.62 21.91 -11.92
N GLU A 197 -2.24 22.00 -13.20
CA GLU A 197 -2.92 21.33 -14.31
C GLU A 197 -2.59 19.82 -14.34
N THR A 198 -3.08 19.07 -13.35
CA THR A 198 -2.89 17.62 -13.25
C THR A 198 -3.53 16.86 -14.40
N THR A 199 -4.61 17.42 -14.98
CA THR A 199 -5.32 16.85 -16.13
C THR A 199 -4.45 16.80 -17.38
N ALA A 200 -3.45 17.69 -17.52
CA ALA A 200 -2.47 17.64 -18.61
C ALA A 200 -1.67 16.31 -18.64
N TYR A 201 -1.56 15.62 -17.50
CA TYR A 201 -0.88 14.34 -17.37
C TYR A 201 -1.82 13.14 -17.20
N ALA A 202 -3.15 13.33 -17.33
CA ALA A 202 -4.14 12.29 -17.03
C ALA A 202 -3.91 11.01 -17.84
N ASP A 203 -3.63 11.12 -19.15
CA ASP A 203 -3.33 9.97 -20.01
C ASP A 203 -2.09 9.24 -19.55
N GLU A 204 -1.00 9.95 -19.29
CA GLU A 204 0.25 9.33 -18.87
C GLU A 204 0.15 8.72 -17.46
N LEU A 205 -0.54 9.40 -16.53
CA LEU A 205 -0.82 8.87 -15.20
C LEU A 205 -1.61 7.57 -15.27
N LEU A 206 -2.56 7.47 -16.22
CA LEU A 206 -3.37 6.28 -16.41
C LEU A 206 -2.59 5.16 -17.11
N ASP A 207 -1.90 5.47 -18.20
CA ASP A 207 -1.21 4.47 -19.02
C ASP A 207 -0.07 3.81 -18.24
N SER A 208 0.69 4.58 -17.45
CA SER A 208 1.80 4.05 -16.66
C SER A 208 1.38 3.24 -15.43
N ILE A 209 0.08 3.19 -15.05
CA ILE A 209 -0.42 2.31 -13.98
C ILE A 209 -0.15 0.83 -14.30
N ASP A 210 -0.18 0.45 -15.57
CA ASP A 210 0.03 -0.94 -15.97
C ASP A 210 1.48 -1.40 -15.79
N ASP A 211 2.43 -0.47 -15.74
CA ASP A 211 3.86 -0.72 -15.52
C ASP A 211 4.24 -0.74 -14.02
N LEU A 212 3.31 -0.39 -13.11
CA LEU A 212 3.52 -0.38 -11.66
C LEU A 212 3.35 -1.80 -11.05
N ASP A 213 4.18 -2.76 -11.48
CA ASP A 213 4.08 -4.16 -11.05
C ASP A 213 4.29 -4.36 -9.54
N GLY A 214 5.14 -3.53 -8.90
CA GLY A 214 5.41 -3.52 -7.46
C GLY A 214 4.28 -2.90 -6.60
N TRP A 215 3.21 -2.36 -7.22
CA TRP A 215 2.12 -1.71 -6.51
C TRP A 215 0.93 -2.65 -6.26
N PRO A 216 0.25 -2.55 -5.09
CA PRO A 216 -0.96 -3.31 -4.81
C PRO A 216 -2.06 -3.06 -5.84
N THR A 217 -2.74 -4.12 -6.30
CA THR A 217 -3.80 -4.03 -7.32
C THR A 217 -4.91 -3.07 -6.91
N ASN A 218 -5.32 -3.06 -5.63
CA ASN A 218 -6.36 -2.16 -5.14
C ASN A 218 -5.97 -0.68 -5.26
N VAL A 219 -4.70 -0.32 -5.04
CA VAL A 219 -4.22 1.06 -5.21
C VAL A 219 -4.25 1.47 -6.68
N ARG A 220 -3.76 0.60 -7.56
CA ARG A 220 -3.82 0.81 -9.01
C ARG A 220 -5.25 0.98 -9.51
N ASP A 221 -6.18 0.16 -9.00
CA ASP A 221 -7.61 0.27 -9.34
C ASP A 221 -8.23 1.56 -8.79
N MET A 222 -7.86 1.99 -7.58
CA MET A 222 -8.32 3.27 -7.02
C MET A 222 -7.86 4.44 -7.88
N GLN A 223 -6.59 4.49 -8.29
CA GLN A 223 -6.07 5.55 -9.17
C GLN A 223 -6.72 5.52 -10.55
N ARG A 224 -6.88 4.33 -11.14
CA ARG A 224 -7.55 4.18 -12.46
C ARG A 224 -8.98 4.69 -12.42
N ASN A 225 -9.73 4.34 -11.38
CA ASN A 225 -11.10 4.80 -11.19
C ASN A 225 -11.17 6.31 -10.92
N TRP A 226 -10.22 6.85 -10.17
CA TRP A 226 -10.16 8.28 -9.85
C TRP A 226 -9.85 9.13 -11.08
N ILE A 227 -8.88 8.71 -11.90
CA ILE A 227 -8.58 9.37 -13.17
C ILE A 227 -9.76 9.27 -14.11
N GLY A 228 -10.45 8.13 -14.14
CA GLY A 228 -11.78 7.96 -14.70
C GLY A 228 -11.90 8.32 -16.19
N ARG A 229 -10.98 7.79 -17.03
CA ARG A 229 -11.00 8.04 -18.48
C ARG A 229 -12.27 7.52 -19.13
N THR A 230 -12.93 8.39 -19.87
CA THR A 230 -14.14 8.09 -20.63
C THR A 230 -13.96 8.51 -22.08
N ASP A 231 -13.93 7.53 -22.98
CA ASP A 231 -13.87 7.77 -24.43
C ASP A 231 -15.28 8.06 -24.97
N GLY A 232 -15.41 9.10 -25.78
CA GLY A 232 -16.68 9.53 -26.35
C GLY A 232 -16.50 10.40 -27.59
N ALA A 233 -17.46 11.23 -27.83
CA ALA A 233 -17.44 12.24 -28.91
C ALA A 233 -18.04 13.56 -28.43
N GLU A 234 -17.44 14.64 -28.85
CA GLU A 234 -18.00 15.99 -28.77
C GLU A 234 -18.82 16.28 -30.02
N VAL A 235 -20.04 16.80 -29.81
CA VAL A 235 -21.00 17.04 -30.87
C VAL A 235 -21.61 18.44 -30.74
N PRO A 236 -21.46 19.31 -31.74
CA PRO A 236 -22.05 20.64 -31.71
C PRO A 236 -23.58 20.60 -31.99
N PHE A 237 -24.35 21.18 -31.08
CA PHE A 237 -25.76 21.46 -31.25
C PHE A 237 -25.95 22.97 -31.42
N THR A 238 -26.74 23.38 -32.40
CA THR A 238 -27.15 24.79 -32.54
C THR A 238 -28.36 25.05 -31.66
N LEU A 239 -28.21 25.87 -30.63
CA LEU A 239 -29.29 26.32 -29.74
C LEU A 239 -29.89 27.63 -30.26
N HIS A 240 -31.19 27.64 -30.37
CA HIS A 240 -31.96 28.81 -30.87
C HIS A 240 -32.57 29.58 -29.71
N ALA A 241 -31.79 30.51 -29.15
CA ALA A 241 -32.27 31.41 -28.09
C ALA A 241 -32.93 32.68 -28.70
N PRO A 242 -33.83 33.36 -27.94
CA PRO A 242 -34.44 34.61 -28.42
C PRO A 242 -33.45 35.71 -28.78
N ASP A 243 -32.27 35.71 -28.19
CA ASP A 243 -31.22 36.70 -28.43
C ASP A 243 -30.26 36.33 -29.55
N GLY A 244 -30.38 35.14 -30.12
CA GLY A 244 -29.60 34.64 -31.25
C GLY A 244 -29.28 33.17 -31.18
N ASP A 245 -28.80 32.61 -32.25
CA ASP A 245 -28.36 31.22 -32.33
C ASP A 245 -26.94 31.11 -31.75
N GLU A 246 -26.68 30.05 -30.99
CA GLU A 246 -25.39 29.73 -30.38
C GLU A 246 -25.08 28.24 -30.53
N ASP A 247 -23.86 27.91 -30.90
CA ASP A 247 -23.40 26.52 -30.98
C ASP A 247 -22.84 26.08 -29.60
N VAL A 248 -23.45 25.02 -29.04
CA VAL A 248 -23.06 24.41 -27.76
C VAL A 248 -22.63 22.98 -28.03
N VAL A 249 -21.46 22.62 -27.54
CA VAL A 249 -20.93 21.28 -27.70
C VAL A 249 -21.41 20.37 -26.56
N ALA A 250 -21.97 19.21 -26.90
CA ALA A 250 -22.28 18.18 -25.90
C ALA A 250 -21.34 17.00 -26.04
N PHE A 251 -20.83 16.50 -24.91
CA PHE A 251 -20.07 15.24 -24.86
C PHE A 251 -21.01 14.05 -24.70
N THR A 252 -20.75 12.96 -25.41
CA THR A 252 -21.49 11.71 -25.26
C THR A 252 -20.61 10.46 -25.48
N THR A 253 -20.79 9.45 -24.67
CA THR A 253 -20.21 8.10 -24.88
C THR A 253 -21.04 7.27 -25.87
N ARG A 254 -22.28 7.70 -26.13
CA ARG A 254 -23.26 6.97 -26.90
C ARG A 254 -23.75 7.76 -28.13
N LEU A 255 -22.80 8.23 -28.97
CA LEU A 255 -23.13 8.93 -30.19
C LEU A 255 -24.00 8.08 -31.14
N ASP A 256 -23.91 6.74 -31.03
CA ASP A 256 -24.80 5.81 -31.74
C ASP A 256 -26.28 6.02 -31.46
N THR A 257 -26.64 6.68 -30.37
CA THR A 257 -28.03 6.93 -29.95
C THR A 257 -28.56 8.31 -30.33
N ILE A 258 -27.76 9.18 -30.94
CA ILE A 258 -28.13 10.60 -31.24
C ILE A 258 -29.45 10.79 -32.00
N HIS A 259 -29.83 9.83 -32.84
CA HIS A 259 -31.13 9.88 -33.58
C HIS A 259 -32.34 9.78 -32.62
N GLY A 260 -32.13 9.26 -31.39
CA GLY A 260 -33.15 9.17 -30.36
C GLY A 260 -33.08 10.29 -29.32
N ALA A 261 -32.25 11.30 -29.54
CA ALA A 261 -32.18 12.47 -28.65
C ALA A 261 -33.46 13.31 -28.81
N THR A 262 -34.26 13.38 -27.77
CA THR A 262 -35.59 14.03 -27.77
C THR A 262 -35.65 15.29 -26.94
N PHE A 263 -34.61 15.57 -26.13
CA PHE A 263 -34.44 16.86 -25.47
C PHE A 263 -32.94 17.13 -25.27
N PHE A 264 -32.63 18.38 -24.96
CA PHE A 264 -31.28 18.84 -24.61
C PHE A 264 -31.36 19.46 -23.22
N ALA A 265 -30.34 19.27 -22.40
CA ALA A 265 -30.29 19.77 -21.04
C ALA A 265 -29.06 20.62 -20.81
N LEU A 266 -29.20 21.70 -20.04
CA LEU A 266 -28.17 22.62 -19.62
C LEU A 266 -28.03 22.58 -18.10
N ALA A 267 -26.82 22.76 -17.61
CA ALA A 267 -26.54 22.98 -16.19
C ALA A 267 -27.20 24.29 -15.71
N PRO A 268 -27.58 24.38 -14.43
CA PRO A 268 -28.21 25.58 -13.87
C PRO A 268 -27.36 26.85 -13.98
N ASP A 269 -26.06 26.75 -13.93
CA ASP A 269 -25.06 27.84 -14.02
C ASP A 269 -24.52 28.06 -15.46
N HIS A 270 -25.04 27.32 -16.45
CA HIS A 270 -24.70 27.55 -17.86
C HIS A 270 -25.14 28.96 -18.28
N PRO A 271 -24.32 29.74 -19.04
CA PRO A 271 -24.68 31.12 -19.44
C PRO A 271 -26.03 31.27 -20.14
N LEU A 272 -26.42 30.27 -20.93
CA LEU A 272 -27.74 30.26 -21.57
C LEU A 272 -28.88 29.96 -20.58
N ALA A 273 -28.62 29.21 -19.51
CA ALA A 273 -29.59 28.97 -18.44
C ALA A 273 -29.79 30.24 -17.61
N GLU A 274 -28.73 30.94 -17.27
CA GLU A 274 -28.78 32.26 -16.62
C GLU A 274 -29.54 33.28 -17.47
N ALA A 275 -29.24 33.34 -18.77
CA ALA A 275 -29.98 34.24 -19.70
C ALA A 275 -31.47 33.86 -19.85
N ALA A 276 -31.81 32.56 -19.78
CA ALA A 276 -33.21 32.12 -19.75
C ALA A 276 -33.89 32.49 -18.43
N ALA A 277 -33.17 32.38 -17.29
CA ALA A 277 -33.66 32.79 -15.97
C ALA A 277 -33.99 34.31 -15.90
N GLU A 278 -33.28 35.15 -16.64
CA GLU A 278 -33.65 36.58 -16.75
C GLU A 278 -34.99 36.82 -17.45
N ARG A 279 -35.46 35.85 -18.23
CA ARG A 279 -36.69 35.97 -19.06
C ARG A 279 -37.89 35.21 -18.49
N ASP A 280 -37.65 34.17 -17.70
CA ASP A 280 -38.69 33.28 -17.17
C ASP A 280 -38.54 33.09 -15.67
N ASP A 281 -39.60 33.46 -14.93
CA ASP A 281 -39.63 33.38 -13.44
C ASP A 281 -39.56 31.94 -12.93
N ASP A 282 -40.03 30.93 -13.68
CA ASP A 282 -39.97 29.51 -13.30
C ASP A 282 -38.54 28.97 -13.47
N VAL A 283 -37.84 29.36 -14.54
CA VAL A 283 -36.43 29.04 -14.75
C VAL A 283 -35.58 29.72 -13.67
N ALA A 284 -35.80 31.00 -13.38
CA ALA A 284 -35.11 31.74 -12.34
C ALA A 284 -35.29 31.08 -10.97
N HIS A 285 -36.51 30.65 -10.66
CA HIS A 285 -36.79 29.94 -9.42
C HIS A 285 -36.06 28.60 -9.32
N PHE A 286 -36.00 27.85 -10.42
CA PHE A 286 -35.27 26.57 -10.47
C PHE A 286 -33.78 26.78 -10.27
N VAL A 287 -33.13 27.65 -11.04
CA VAL A 287 -31.72 27.98 -10.93
C VAL A 287 -31.33 28.47 -9.54
N GLU A 288 -32.17 29.32 -8.90
CA GLU A 288 -31.88 29.84 -7.52
C GLU A 288 -32.08 28.79 -6.42
N HIS A 289 -32.87 27.74 -6.64
CA HIS A 289 -33.33 26.81 -5.60
C HIS A 289 -33.01 25.34 -5.92
N VAL A 290 -32.20 25.05 -6.94
CA VAL A 290 -31.67 23.71 -7.17
C VAL A 290 -30.81 23.36 -5.94
N ALA A 291 -31.35 22.50 -5.12
CA ALA A 291 -30.75 22.23 -3.80
C ALA A 291 -29.96 20.93 -3.74
N ASP A 292 -30.08 20.03 -4.75
CA ASP A 292 -29.50 18.70 -4.64
C ASP A 292 -29.43 18.01 -6.00
N PRO A 293 -28.25 17.95 -6.66
CA PRO A 293 -28.06 17.20 -7.89
C PRO A 293 -28.20 15.67 -7.70
N ASP A 294 -28.16 15.17 -6.46
CA ASP A 294 -28.26 13.76 -6.10
C ASP A 294 -29.65 13.32 -5.62
N GLY A 295 -30.71 14.09 -5.94
CA GLY A 295 -32.08 13.72 -5.64
C GLY A 295 -32.51 12.40 -6.30
N ASP A 296 -33.32 11.57 -5.60
CA ASP A 296 -33.82 10.27 -6.09
C ASP A 296 -34.58 10.34 -7.42
N GLU A 297 -35.05 11.53 -7.87
CA GLU A 297 -35.79 11.75 -9.12
C GLU A 297 -35.22 12.97 -9.87
N PRO A 298 -34.78 12.84 -11.14
CA PRO A 298 -34.23 13.93 -11.94
C PRO A 298 -35.25 15.04 -12.15
N GLN A 299 -34.88 16.30 -11.90
CA GLN A 299 -35.73 17.45 -12.01
C GLN A 299 -35.20 18.44 -13.06
N GLY A 300 -36.09 19.25 -13.61
CA GLY A 300 -35.71 20.29 -14.56
C GLY A 300 -36.89 21.13 -14.98
N VAL A 301 -36.59 22.25 -15.64
CA VAL A 301 -37.57 23.20 -16.15
C VAL A 301 -37.32 23.46 -17.63
N GLU A 302 -38.39 23.45 -18.44
CA GLU A 302 -38.31 23.77 -19.86
C GLU A 302 -38.03 25.26 -20.06
N THR A 303 -37.13 25.59 -20.99
CA THR A 303 -36.77 26.96 -21.34
C THR A 303 -37.52 27.44 -22.62
N ASP A 304 -37.33 28.70 -22.97
CA ASP A 304 -37.77 29.25 -24.27
C ASP A 304 -36.77 29.02 -25.42
N ILE A 305 -35.77 28.12 -25.20
CA ILE A 305 -34.72 27.75 -26.14
C ILE A 305 -35.07 26.41 -26.79
N THR A 306 -34.74 26.24 -28.06
CA THR A 306 -34.74 24.92 -28.75
C THR A 306 -33.36 24.60 -29.26
N ALA A 307 -33.00 23.30 -29.39
CA ALA A 307 -31.76 22.86 -29.98
C ALA A 307 -32.00 22.08 -31.26
N THR A 308 -31.17 22.28 -32.30
CA THR A 308 -31.24 21.46 -33.52
C THR A 308 -30.38 20.22 -33.31
N ASN A 309 -30.97 19.03 -33.39
CA ASN A 309 -30.22 17.77 -33.39
C ASN A 309 -29.43 17.66 -34.73
N PRO A 310 -28.09 17.60 -34.69
CA PRO A 310 -27.28 17.65 -35.94
C PRO A 310 -27.42 16.39 -36.80
N ALA A 311 -27.86 15.24 -36.26
CA ALA A 311 -28.05 14.02 -37.02
C ALA A 311 -29.38 13.98 -37.76
N THR A 312 -30.46 14.52 -37.16
CA THR A 312 -31.83 14.48 -37.74
C THR A 312 -32.27 15.79 -38.36
N GLY A 313 -31.71 16.92 -37.94
CA GLY A 313 -32.13 18.26 -38.28
C GLY A 313 -33.47 18.68 -37.59
N GLU A 314 -33.95 17.93 -36.62
CA GLU A 314 -35.17 18.24 -35.87
C GLU A 314 -34.85 19.20 -34.71
N GLU A 315 -35.80 20.10 -34.43
CA GLU A 315 -35.75 20.96 -33.23
C GLU A 315 -36.27 20.20 -32.02
N ILE A 316 -35.47 20.13 -30.93
CA ILE A 316 -35.81 19.52 -29.64
C ILE A 316 -35.85 20.60 -28.55
N PRO A 317 -36.68 20.44 -27.48
CA PRO A 317 -36.73 21.38 -26.37
C PRO A 317 -35.45 21.36 -25.52
N VAL A 318 -35.13 22.53 -24.93
CA VAL A 318 -33.98 22.67 -24.00
C VAL A 318 -34.52 22.88 -22.59
N PHE A 319 -33.96 22.07 -21.65
CA PHE A 319 -34.28 22.15 -20.22
C PHE A 319 -33.06 22.65 -19.44
N VAL A 320 -33.28 23.32 -18.34
CA VAL A 320 -32.28 23.45 -17.25
C VAL A 320 -32.58 22.32 -16.28
N ALA A 321 -31.57 21.48 -15.98
CA ALA A 321 -31.78 20.25 -15.22
C ALA A 321 -30.72 20.10 -14.12
N ASP A 322 -31.14 19.57 -12.96
CA ASP A 322 -30.31 19.38 -11.75
C ASP A 322 -29.19 18.33 -11.92
N PHE A 323 -29.38 17.42 -12.86
CA PHE A 323 -28.45 16.34 -13.14
C PHE A 323 -27.38 16.67 -14.20
N VAL A 324 -27.33 17.87 -14.69
CA VAL A 324 -26.28 18.34 -15.60
C VAL A 324 -25.28 19.16 -14.80
N LEU A 325 -24.06 18.65 -14.70
CA LEU A 325 -23.01 19.29 -13.96
C LEU A 325 -22.22 20.24 -14.88
N SER A 326 -21.97 21.44 -14.45
CA SER A 326 -21.24 22.47 -15.20
C SER A 326 -19.77 22.17 -15.36
N ASP A 327 -19.22 21.46 -14.38
CA ASP A 327 -17.83 21.05 -14.27
C ASP A 327 -17.51 19.74 -15.02
N VAL A 328 -18.50 19.12 -15.64
CA VAL A 328 -18.34 17.96 -16.50
C VAL A 328 -18.61 18.35 -17.96
N GLY A 329 -17.58 18.37 -18.76
CA GLY A 329 -17.68 18.78 -20.18
C GLY A 329 -18.00 20.27 -20.35
N THR A 330 -19.04 20.56 -21.08
CA THR A 330 -19.50 21.95 -21.39
C THR A 330 -20.70 22.40 -20.57
N GLY A 331 -21.10 21.65 -19.53
CA GLY A 331 -22.37 21.92 -18.82
C GLY A 331 -23.62 21.69 -19.70
N ALA A 332 -23.51 20.85 -20.72
CA ALA A 332 -24.55 20.58 -21.69
C ALA A 332 -24.65 19.09 -22.04
N LEU A 333 -25.86 18.57 -22.11
CA LEU A 333 -26.14 17.15 -22.32
C LEU A 333 -27.17 16.94 -23.42
N MET A 334 -26.88 16.06 -24.38
CA MET A 334 -27.92 15.51 -25.27
C MET A 334 -28.59 14.32 -24.53
N ALA A 335 -29.90 14.38 -24.38
CA ALA A 335 -30.62 13.37 -23.63
C ALA A 335 -31.36 12.38 -24.56
N VAL A 336 -31.17 11.08 -24.23
CA VAL A 336 -31.70 9.99 -25.08
C VAL A 336 -32.54 9.02 -24.24
N PRO A 337 -33.82 9.31 -24.00
CA PRO A 337 -34.69 8.55 -23.10
C PRO A 337 -34.87 7.06 -23.44
N GLY A 338 -34.69 6.67 -24.67
CA GLY A 338 -34.75 5.25 -25.07
C GLY A 338 -33.58 4.41 -24.63
N HIS A 339 -32.46 5.05 -24.24
CA HIS A 339 -31.15 4.40 -24.04
C HIS A 339 -30.37 4.84 -22.80
N ASP A 340 -30.99 5.66 -21.93
CA ASP A 340 -30.45 6.10 -20.66
C ASP A 340 -31.52 6.07 -19.56
N GLU A 341 -31.23 5.52 -18.38
CA GLU A 341 -32.19 5.33 -17.29
C GLU A 341 -32.68 6.68 -16.71
N ARG A 342 -31.80 7.63 -16.52
CA ARG A 342 -32.07 8.95 -15.96
C ARG A 342 -32.91 9.78 -16.97
N ASP A 343 -32.46 9.80 -18.22
CA ASP A 343 -33.18 10.50 -19.30
C ASP A 343 -34.57 9.91 -19.51
N HIS A 344 -34.71 8.58 -19.34
CA HIS A 344 -36.00 7.89 -19.43
C HIS A 344 -36.96 8.32 -18.32
N ALA A 345 -36.50 8.36 -17.06
CA ALA A 345 -37.29 8.81 -15.92
C ALA A 345 -37.72 10.28 -16.09
N PHE A 346 -36.77 11.12 -16.53
CA PHE A 346 -37.04 12.52 -16.81
C PHE A 346 -38.10 12.69 -17.93
N ALA A 347 -37.93 11.99 -19.04
CA ALA A 347 -38.88 12.06 -20.18
C ALA A 347 -40.28 11.59 -19.78
N GLN A 348 -40.39 10.54 -18.96
CA GLN A 348 -41.70 10.08 -18.44
C GLN A 348 -42.33 11.12 -17.53
N SER A 349 -41.60 11.86 -16.72
CA SER A 349 -42.13 12.88 -15.80
C SER A 349 -42.59 14.14 -16.56
N HIS A 350 -42.00 14.40 -17.74
CA HIS A 350 -42.28 15.59 -18.56
C HIS A 350 -43.12 15.29 -19.83
N ASP A 351 -43.64 14.05 -19.99
CA ASP A 351 -44.40 13.62 -21.17
C ASP A 351 -43.62 13.81 -22.51
N LEU A 352 -42.29 13.65 -22.49
CA LEU A 352 -41.44 13.77 -23.66
C LEU A 352 -41.42 12.47 -24.50
N PRO A 353 -41.10 12.53 -25.82
CA PRO A 353 -41.01 11.35 -26.66
C PRO A 353 -39.86 10.43 -26.19
N ILE A 354 -40.07 9.11 -26.24
CA ILE A 354 -39.07 8.08 -26.00
C ILE A 354 -38.96 7.27 -27.28
N GLU A 355 -37.77 7.33 -27.93
CA GLU A 355 -37.55 6.70 -29.23
C GLU A 355 -36.49 5.61 -29.13
N GLN A 356 -36.78 4.44 -29.72
CA GLN A 356 -35.81 3.36 -29.83
C GLN A 356 -34.95 3.54 -31.06
N VAL A 357 -33.62 3.66 -30.88
CA VAL A 357 -32.64 3.76 -31.96
C VAL A 357 -31.53 2.73 -31.93
N VAL A 358 -31.44 1.97 -30.83
CA VAL A 358 -30.62 0.78 -30.70
C VAL A 358 -31.50 -0.40 -30.26
N ALA A 359 -31.30 -1.56 -30.87
CA ALA A 359 -32.02 -2.79 -30.53
C ALA A 359 -31.00 -3.91 -30.20
N PRO A 360 -31.39 -4.90 -29.37
CA PRO A 360 -30.55 -6.08 -29.14
C PRO A 360 -30.20 -6.80 -30.45
N GLU A 361 -29.02 -7.45 -30.45
CA GLU A 361 -28.69 -8.37 -31.55
C GLU A 361 -29.58 -9.62 -31.49
N GLY A 362 -30.32 -9.92 -32.55
CA GLY A 362 -31.15 -11.12 -32.66
C GLY A 362 -32.66 -10.87 -32.66
N ASP A 363 -33.45 -11.82 -32.12
CA ASP A 363 -34.94 -11.79 -32.19
C ASP A 363 -35.56 -11.26 -30.84
N ASP A 364 -34.78 -10.71 -29.94
CA ASP A 364 -35.29 -10.19 -28.66
C ASP A 364 -35.91 -8.79 -28.86
N GLU A 365 -37.18 -8.63 -28.46
CA GLU A 365 -37.91 -7.34 -28.51
C GLU A 365 -37.80 -6.64 -27.16
N VAL A 366 -37.42 -5.38 -27.14
CA VAL A 366 -37.40 -4.48 -25.98
C VAL A 366 -38.45 -3.41 -26.16
N ASP A 367 -39.26 -3.13 -25.15
CA ASP A 367 -40.20 -2.01 -25.11
C ASP A 367 -39.56 -0.84 -24.36
N VAL A 368 -38.95 0.07 -25.09
CA VAL A 368 -38.31 1.27 -24.51
C VAL A 368 -39.28 2.23 -23.84
N GLN A 369 -40.59 2.01 -23.94
CA GLN A 369 -41.61 2.80 -23.22
C GLN A 369 -41.75 2.35 -21.76
N GLU A 370 -41.38 1.08 -21.48
CA GLU A 370 -41.42 0.50 -20.11
C GLU A 370 -40.06 0.58 -19.43
N GLU A 371 -38.94 0.30 -20.19
CA GLU A 371 -37.58 0.26 -19.66
C GLU A 371 -36.58 0.65 -20.79
N PRO A 372 -35.58 1.51 -20.53
CA PRO A 372 -34.63 1.90 -21.55
C PRO A 372 -33.70 0.74 -21.90
N TYR A 373 -33.19 0.70 -23.13
CA TYR A 373 -32.18 -0.27 -23.55
C TYR A 373 -30.79 0.38 -23.52
N THR A 374 -30.01 0.08 -22.51
CA THR A 374 -28.72 0.74 -22.22
C THR A 374 -27.49 0.03 -22.81
N GLU A 375 -27.66 -1.21 -23.28
CA GLU A 375 -26.58 -2.02 -23.83
C GLU A 375 -26.24 -1.62 -25.28
N ASP A 376 -25.05 -2.03 -25.75
CA ASP A 376 -24.70 -1.97 -27.18
C ASP A 376 -25.57 -2.93 -28.00
N GLY A 377 -25.82 -2.59 -29.25
CA GLY A 377 -26.69 -3.39 -30.10
C GLY A 377 -26.56 -3.03 -31.58
N VAL A 378 -27.69 -3.08 -32.27
CA VAL A 378 -27.80 -2.74 -33.71
C VAL A 378 -28.67 -1.50 -33.85
N LEU A 379 -28.23 -0.53 -34.65
CA LEU A 379 -28.96 0.69 -34.90
C LEU A 379 -30.23 0.41 -35.68
N VAL A 380 -31.33 1.02 -35.23
CA VAL A 380 -32.67 0.98 -35.84
C VAL A 380 -33.26 2.39 -35.79
N ASN A 381 -34.14 2.73 -36.69
CA ASN A 381 -34.76 4.06 -36.81
C ASN A 381 -33.75 5.22 -36.95
N SER A 382 -32.51 4.90 -37.36
CA SER A 382 -31.40 5.83 -37.51
C SER A 382 -31.05 6.11 -38.97
N GLY A 383 -32.01 5.95 -39.88
CA GLY A 383 -31.89 6.28 -41.30
C GLY A 383 -30.81 5.47 -42.04
N ASP A 384 -29.81 6.16 -42.57
CA ASP A 384 -28.72 5.50 -43.34
C ASP A 384 -27.79 4.66 -42.45
N TYR A 385 -27.90 4.70 -41.15
CA TYR A 385 -27.10 3.95 -40.16
C TYR A 385 -27.80 2.68 -39.69
N ASP A 386 -29.07 2.44 -40.10
CA ASP A 386 -29.82 1.24 -39.74
C ASP A 386 -29.05 -0.05 -40.08
N GLY A 387 -28.89 -0.93 -39.10
CA GLY A 387 -28.22 -2.22 -39.23
C GLY A 387 -26.73 -2.19 -38.93
N LEU A 388 -26.12 -1.06 -38.63
CA LEU A 388 -24.75 -0.99 -38.08
C LEU A 388 -24.77 -1.41 -36.60
N THR A 389 -23.66 -1.94 -36.12
CA THR A 389 -23.45 -2.12 -34.69
C THR A 389 -23.27 -0.77 -33.99
N SER A 390 -23.47 -0.70 -32.68
CA SER A 390 -23.24 0.52 -31.90
C SER A 390 -21.83 1.08 -32.09
N GLU A 391 -20.80 0.23 -32.17
CA GLU A 391 -19.40 0.62 -32.43
C GLU A 391 -19.25 1.23 -33.85
N GLU A 392 -19.71 0.53 -34.88
CA GLU A 392 -19.69 1.05 -36.26
C GLU A 392 -20.52 2.34 -36.43
N GLY A 393 -21.61 2.45 -35.65
CA GLY A 393 -22.45 3.64 -35.60
C GLY A 393 -21.74 4.85 -35.01
N ARG A 394 -21.05 4.67 -33.84
CA ARG A 394 -20.25 5.72 -33.23
C ARG A 394 -19.15 6.24 -34.16
N GLU A 395 -18.36 5.35 -34.77
CA GLU A 395 -17.30 5.74 -35.69
C GLU A 395 -17.82 6.53 -36.87
N ARG A 396 -18.89 6.04 -37.51
CA ARG A 396 -19.42 6.63 -38.71
C ARG A 396 -20.18 7.96 -38.49
N LEU A 397 -20.92 8.08 -37.37
CA LEU A 397 -21.59 9.31 -36.99
C LEU A 397 -20.60 10.41 -36.65
N THR A 398 -19.46 10.07 -35.98
CA THR A 398 -18.38 11.03 -35.76
C THR A 398 -17.78 11.56 -37.06
N GLU A 399 -17.65 10.72 -38.09
CA GLU A 399 -17.16 11.16 -39.41
C GLU A 399 -18.20 11.98 -40.23
N ASP A 400 -19.49 11.64 -40.09
CA ASP A 400 -20.54 12.17 -40.97
C ASP A 400 -21.23 13.45 -40.41
N ILE A 401 -21.20 13.67 -39.08
CA ILE A 401 -21.76 14.89 -38.44
C ILE A 401 -20.72 16.02 -38.50
N ASP A 402 -21.11 17.16 -39.08
CA ASP A 402 -20.21 18.31 -39.23
C ASP A 402 -19.82 18.90 -37.87
N GLY A 403 -18.54 18.92 -37.58
CA GLY A 403 -17.98 19.40 -36.32
C GLY A 403 -17.98 18.38 -35.17
N ALA A 404 -18.47 17.15 -35.36
CA ALA A 404 -18.28 16.11 -34.37
C ALA A 404 -16.85 15.58 -34.42
N GLU A 405 -16.27 15.34 -33.24
CA GLU A 405 -14.91 14.77 -33.09
C GLU A 405 -14.81 13.79 -31.92
N SER A 406 -13.94 12.83 -32.06
CA SER A 406 -13.65 11.92 -30.93
C SER A 406 -12.99 12.70 -29.80
N ALA A 407 -13.48 12.53 -28.60
CA ALA A 407 -13.00 13.22 -27.41
C ALA A 407 -12.84 12.27 -26.24
N VAL A 408 -12.00 12.65 -25.32
CA VAL A 408 -11.79 11.93 -24.06
C VAL A 408 -12.08 12.89 -22.91
N GLN A 409 -12.83 12.41 -21.95
CA GLN A 409 -13.04 13.12 -20.68
C GLN A 409 -12.44 12.33 -19.52
N TYR A 410 -12.00 13.05 -18.50
CA TYR A 410 -11.49 12.50 -17.26
C TYR A 410 -12.38 12.94 -16.10
N GLN A 411 -12.49 12.09 -15.07
CA GLN A 411 -13.07 12.50 -13.78
C GLN A 411 -12.04 13.30 -12.96
N LEU A 412 -10.74 13.03 -13.19
CA LEU A 412 -9.66 13.80 -12.60
C LEU A 412 -9.83 15.28 -12.92
N ARG A 413 -9.71 16.12 -11.93
CA ARG A 413 -9.71 17.58 -12.04
C ARG A 413 -8.33 18.14 -11.75
N ASP A 414 -8.11 19.38 -12.13
CA ASP A 414 -6.89 20.09 -11.77
C ASP A 414 -6.79 20.30 -10.26
N TRP A 415 -5.60 20.15 -9.73
CA TRP A 415 -5.37 20.21 -8.30
C TRP A 415 -5.39 21.66 -7.79
N GLY A 416 -6.45 22.05 -7.09
CA GLY A 416 -6.57 23.33 -6.40
C GLY A 416 -5.62 23.40 -5.20
N ILE A 417 -4.56 24.20 -5.33
CA ILE A 417 -3.50 24.27 -4.31
C ILE A 417 -3.67 25.42 -3.30
N SER A 418 -4.58 26.37 -3.50
CA SER A 418 -4.79 27.50 -2.61
C SER A 418 -5.46 27.11 -1.30
N ARG A 419 -4.89 27.55 -0.17
CA ARG A 419 -5.46 27.37 1.18
C ARG A 419 -5.46 28.70 1.91
N GLN A 420 -6.62 29.10 2.47
CA GLN A 420 -6.82 30.35 3.20
C GLN A 420 -6.36 30.18 4.66
N ARG A 421 -5.11 29.77 4.83
CA ARG A 421 -4.50 29.41 6.12
C ARG A 421 -3.14 30.07 6.29
N TYR A 422 -2.70 30.18 7.55
CA TYR A 422 -1.39 30.74 7.87
C TYR A 422 -0.26 29.70 7.75
N TRP A 423 -0.49 28.48 8.28
CA TRP A 423 0.56 27.47 8.43
C TRP A 423 0.71 26.59 7.19
N GLY A 424 1.43 27.10 6.21
CA GLY A 424 1.70 26.49 4.92
C GLY A 424 2.71 27.28 4.13
N THR A 425 3.18 26.75 3.00
CA THR A 425 4.08 27.45 2.08
C THR A 425 3.36 28.63 1.43
N PRO A 426 3.81 29.90 1.62
CA PRO A 426 3.19 31.02 0.92
C PRO A 426 3.34 30.91 -0.60
N ILE A 427 2.25 31.15 -1.34
CA ILE A 427 2.30 31.19 -2.80
C ILE A 427 3.14 32.41 -3.25
N PRO A 428 4.23 32.23 -4.06
CA PRO A 428 5.23 33.28 -4.35
C PRO A 428 4.75 34.24 -5.45
N VAL A 429 3.57 34.83 -5.27
CA VAL A 429 2.97 35.77 -6.25
C VAL A 429 2.66 37.09 -5.59
N VAL A 430 2.80 38.17 -6.36
CA VAL A 430 2.35 39.52 -6.00
C VAL A 430 1.36 40.05 -7.04
N HIS A 431 0.27 40.66 -6.57
CA HIS A 431 -0.76 41.25 -7.41
C HIS A 431 -0.47 42.73 -7.61
N CYS A 432 -0.15 43.14 -8.83
CA CYS A 432 0.13 44.51 -9.23
C CYS A 432 -1.03 45.04 -10.08
N GLU A 433 -1.49 46.27 -9.81
CA GLU A 433 -2.57 46.89 -10.59
C GLU A 433 -2.20 47.09 -12.08
N ASP A 434 -0.90 47.29 -12.38
CA ASP A 434 -0.42 47.55 -13.75
C ASP A 434 0.04 46.26 -14.48
N CYS A 435 0.60 45.28 -13.77
CA CYS A 435 1.21 44.06 -14.34
C CYS A 435 0.35 42.80 -14.18
N GLY A 436 -0.67 42.83 -13.29
CA GLY A 436 -1.41 41.64 -12.90
C GLY A 436 -0.67 40.74 -11.88
N PRO A 437 -0.92 39.42 -11.83
CA PRO A 437 -0.19 38.50 -10.96
C PRO A 437 1.22 38.23 -11.48
N VAL A 438 2.24 38.58 -10.68
CA VAL A 438 3.68 38.47 -10.98
C VAL A 438 4.34 37.51 -10.01
N SER A 439 5.12 36.54 -10.50
CA SER A 439 5.95 35.66 -9.63
C SER A 439 7.04 36.45 -8.90
N VAL A 440 7.32 36.10 -7.66
CA VAL A 440 8.51 36.55 -6.95
C VAL A 440 9.73 35.90 -7.59
N PRO A 441 10.78 36.67 -7.97
CA PRO A 441 11.97 36.09 -8.58
C PRO A 441 12.67 35.09 -7.69
N ASP A 442 13.30 34.08 -8.26
CA ASP A 442 13.97 32.99 -7.54
C ASP A 442 15.05 33.48 -6.56
N GLU A 443 15.74 34.59 -6.93
CA GLU A 443 16.76 35.24 -6.10
C GLU A 443 16.20 35.89 -4.83
N ASP A 444 14.89 36.15 -4.78
CA ASP A 444 14.16 36.73 -3.65
C ASP A 444 13.39 35.68 -2.83
N LEU A 445 13.48 34.41 -3.20
CA LEU A 445 12.90 33.29 -2.44
C LEU A 445 13.79 32.91 -1.25
N PRO A 446 13.21 32.51 -0.11
CA PRO A 446 11.80 32.28 0.11
C PRO A 446 11.00 33.55 0.45
N VAL A 447 9.72 33.61 0.07
CA VAL A 447 8.74 34.47 0.71
C VAL A 447 8.43 33.86 2.08
N GLU A 448 9.04 34.39 3.14
CA GLU A 448 8.88 33.85 4.48
C GLU A 448 7.52 34.23 5.10
N LEU A 449 6.97 33.35 5.96
CA LEU A 449 5.79 33.62 6.76
C LEU A 449 6.05 34.78 7.74
N PRO A 450 5.09 35.72 7.89
CA PRO A 450 5.19 36.79 8.90
C PRO A 450 5.05 36.23 10.33
N GLU A 451 5.23 37.12 11.34
CA GLU A 451 4.81 36.77 12.71
C GLU A 451 3.32 36.45 12.74
N PHE A 452 2.97 35.37 13.45
CA PHE A 452 1.58 34.89 13.55
C PHE A 452 0.66 35.94 14.19
N VAL A 453 -0.44 36.24 13.52
CA VAL A 453 -1.45 37.19 13.97
C VAL A 453 -2.72 36.45 14.33
N HIS A 454 -3.12 36.45 15.60
CA HIS A 454 -4.40 35.91 16.02
C HIS A 454 -5.55 36.74 15.47
N THR A 455 -6.32 36.21 14.54
CA THR A 455 -7.47 36.87 13.93
C THR A 455 -8.59 35.86 13.66
N THR A 456 -9.79 36.35 13.36
CA THR A 456 -10.85 35.56 12.73
C THR A 456 -10.73 35.74 11.21
N GLY A 457 -10.53 34.68 10.48
CA GLY A 457 -10.26 34.66 9.03
C GLY A 457 -8.77 34.47 8.72
N ASN A 458 -8.36 34.68 7.48
CA ASN A 458 -7.01 34.43 7.02
C ASN A 458 -5.97 35.33 7.72
N PRO A 459 -5.03 34.80 8.54
CA PRO A 459 -4.02 35.59 9.24
C PRO A 459 -3.02 36.32 8.31
N LEU A 460 -2.74 35.77 7.12
CA LEU A 460 -1.86 36.42 6.13
C LEU A 460 -2.52 37.66 5.53
N ASP A 461 -3.83 37.62 5.27
CA ASP A 461 -4.57 38.80 4.84
C ASP A 461 -4.61 39.90 5.90
N ALA A 462 -4.60 39.52 7.17
CA ALA A 462 -4.52 40.46 8.29
C ALA A 462 -3.11 41.03 8.56
N ALA A 463 -2.06 40.46 7.98
CA ALA A 463 -0.67 40.86 8.17
C ALA A 463 -0.28 42.07 7.26
N GLU A 464 -0.83 43.27 7.50
CA GLU A 464 -0.75 44.45 6.64
C GLU A 464 0.69 44.85 6.24
N GLU A 465 1.68 44.75 7.14
CA GLU A 465 3.08 45.12 6.84
C GLU A 465 3.74 44.09 5.91
N TRP A 466 3.39 42.82 6.02
CA TRP A 466 3.89 41.75 5.18
C TRP A 466 3.21 41.75 3.81
N LYS A 467 1.90 41.95 3.79
CA LYS A 467 1.06 41.88 2.61
C LYS A 467 1.44 42.92 1.55
N HIS A 468 1.80 44.15 1.94
CA HIS A 468 2.13 45.20 1.01
C HIS A 468 3.61 45.17 0.64
N THR A 469 3.90 45.18 -0.66
CA THR A 469 5.25 45.10 -1.22
C THR A 469 5.39 45.92 -2.49
N GLU A 470 6.54 45.85 -3.15
CA GLU A 470 6.82 46.46 -4.48
C GLU A 470 6.75 45.34 -5.54
N CYS A 471 6.16 45.65 -6.70
CA CYS A 471 6.13 44.73 -7.85
C CYS A 471 7.53 44.46 -8.38
N PRO A 472 8.00 43.24 -8.54
CA PRO A 472 9.32 42.92 -9.08
C PRO A 472 9.53 43.41 -10.52
N GLU A 473 8.48 43.50 -11.33
CA GLU A 473 8.61 43.94 -12.73
C GLU A 473 8.62 45.44 -12.90
N CYS A 474 7.70 46.18 -12.28
CA CYS A 474 7.58 47.62 -12.51
C CYS A 474 8.02 48.49 -11.34
N GLY A 475 8.28 47.93 -10.15
CA GLY A 475 8.62 48.66 -8.94
C GLY A 475 7.47 49.49 -8.34
N GLY A 476 6.24 49.31 -8.84
CA GLY A 476 5.04 49.93 -8.30
C GLY A 476 4.51 49.20 -7.04
N PRO A 477 3.51 49.80 -6.34
CA PRO A 477 2.88 49.12 -5.22
C PRO A 477 2.21 47.81 -5.66
N ALA A 478 2.40 46.74 -4.87
CA ALA A 478 1.80 45.46 -5.09
C ALA A 478 1.35 44.83 -3.76
N VAL A 479 0.50 43.80 -3.84
CA VAL A 479 -0.01 43.05 -2.71
C VAL A 479 0.44 41.62 -2.88
N ARG A 480 1.03 40.97 -1.84
CA ARG A 480 1.38 39.58 -1.86
C ARG A 480 0.10 38.74 -1.92
N GLU A 481 0.19 37.59 -2.57
CA GLU A 481 -0.79 36.55 -2.39
C GLU A 481 -0.89 36.18 -0.90
N THR A 482 -2.12 35.92 -0.42
CA THR A 482 -2.37 35.64 1.01
C THR A 482 -2.80 34.20 1.26
N ASP A 483 -2.91 33.41 0.19
CA ASP A 483 -3.11 31.99 0.29
C ASP A 483 -1.76 31.25 0.44
N THR A 484 -1.79 30.13 1.13
CA THR A 484 -0.69 29.17 1.20
C THR A 484 -1.00 27.97 0.30
N MET A 485 0.03 27.23 -0.07
CA MET A 485 -0.12 25.99 -0.83
C MET A 485 -0.70 24.89 0.05
N ASP A 486 -1.42 23.97 -0.57
CA ASP A 486 -1.79 22.69 0.02
C ASP A 486 -0.56 21.95 0.56
N THR A 487 -0.66 21.37 1.74
CA THR A 487 0.44 20.64 2.38
C THR A 487 0.94 19.44 1.55
N PHE A 488 0.11 18.89 0.66
CA PHE A 488 0.54 17.83 -0.25
C PHE A 488 1.58 18.29 -1.28
N VAL A 489 1.73 19.58 -1.52
CA VAL A 489 2.86 20.12 -2.30
C VAL A 489 4.18 19.80 -1.61
N ASP A 490 4.23 19.97 -0.28
CA ASP A 490 5.41 19.66 0.53
C ASP A 490 5.83 18.18 0.38
N SER A 491 4.88 17.26 0.36
CA SER A 491 5.13 15.82 0.36
C SER A 491 5.25 15.21 -1.05
N SER A 492 4.98 15.98 -2.13
CA SER A 492 5.00 15.44 -3.50
C SER A 492 6.40 15.24 -4.08
N TRP A 493 7.46 15.72 -3.42
CA TRP A 493 8.84 15.63 -3.90
C TRP A 493 9.90 15.43 -2.79
N TYR A 494 9.50 15.31 -1.52
CA TYR A 494 10.39 15.21 -0.35
C TYR A 494 11.40 14.05 -0.43
N PHE A 495 11.02 12.94 -1.09
CA PHE A 495 11.89 11.81 -1.35
C PHE A 495 13.12 12.20 -2.21
N LEU A 496 13.01 13.20 -3.07
CA LEU A 496 14.14 13.76 -3.81
C LEU A 496 15.04 14.60 -2.89
N ARG A 497 14.45 15.40 -1.99
CA ARG A 497 15.20 16.21 -1.04
C ARG A 497 16.07 15.38 -0.11
N PHE A 498 15.63 14.21 0.28
CA PHE A 498 16.43 13.31 1.11
C PHE A 498 17.74 12.85 0.46
N THR A 499 17.84 12.85 -0.85
CA THR A 499 19.09 12.54 -1.55
C THR A 499 20.20 13.58 -1.30
N SER A 500 19.81 14.84 -1.06
CA SER A 500 20.72 15.97 -0.88
C SER A 500 20.13 17.08 0.01
N PRO A 501 19.85 16.79 1.30
CA PRO A 501 19.10 17.71 2.17
C PRO A 501 19.79 19.04 2.43
N ASP A 502 21.13 19.05 2.43
CA ASP A 502 21.95 20.25 2.73
C ASP A 502 22.24 21.13 1.50
N LEU A 503 21.65 20.82 0.34
CA LEU A 503 21.91 21.59 -0.88
C LEU A 503 21.19 22.93 -0.83
N ASP A 504 21.96 24.04 -0.98
CA ASP A 504 21.45 25.42 -0.84
C ASP A 504 21.08 26.07 -2.17
N ASP A 505 21.59 25.59 -3.31
CA ASP A 505 21.49 26.23 -4.62
C ASP A 505 20.56 25.51 -5.60
N ALA A 506 20.00 24.35 -5.21
CA ALA A 506 18.99 23.61 -5.96
C ALA A 506 18.08 22.80 -5.00
N PRO A 507 16.88 22.38 -5.43
CA PRO A 507 15.98 21.55 -4.60
C PRO A 507 16.59 20.21 -4.22
N PHE A 508 17.37 19.64 -5.12
CA PHE A 508 18.13 18.38 -4.96
C PHE A 508 19.27 18.34 -5.98
N ASP A 509 20.25 17.48 -5.73
CA ASP A 509 21.32 17.16 -6.67
C ASP A 509 20.79 16.23 -7.75
N VAL A 510 20.72 16.71 -8.99
CA VAL A 510 20.13 16.01 -10.14
C VAL A 510 20.85 14.69 -10.45
N GLU A 511 22.20 14.67 -10.38
CA GLU A 511 23.00 13.48 -10.66
C GLU A 511 22.71 12.39 -9.59
N ARG A 512 22.77 12.78 -8.32
CA ARG A 512 22.50 11.85 -7.21
C ARG A 512 21.03 11.41 -7.18
N ALA A 513 20.07 12.32 -7.42
CA ALA A 513 18.66 11.95 -7.46
C ALA A 513 18.37 10.93 -8.57
N ASN A 514 19.00 11.07 -9.73
CA ASN A 514 18.85 10.10 -10.82
C ASN A 514 19.54 8.75 -10.53
N ASP A 515 20.64 8.75 -9.75
CA ASP A 515 21.34 7.52 -9.37
C ASP A 515 20.61 6.75 -8.26
N TRP A 516 19.88 7.46 -7.36
CA TRP A 516 19.26 6.88 -6.17
C TRP A 516 17.73 6.68 -6.28
N MET A 517 17.10 7.16 -7.34
CA MET A 517 15.69 6.96 -7.65
C MET A 517 15.49 5.85 -8.68
N PRO A 518 14.30 5.22 -8.71
CA PRO A 518 13.13 5.44 -7.84
C PRO A 518 13.36 4.90 -6.42
N VAL A 519 12.49 5.26 -5.46
CA VAL A 519 12.46 4.60 -4.15
C VAL A 519 12.11 3.13 -4.34
N ASP A 520 12.97 2.21 -3.87
CA ASP A 520 12.80 0.76 -4.07
C ASP A 520 11.58 0.22 -3.33
N GLU A 521 11.43 0.59 -2.04
CA GLU A 521 10.26 0.19 -1.26
C GLU A 521 9.67 1.38 -0.50
N TYR A 522 8.42 1.70 -0.79
CA TYR A 522 7.66 2.78 -0.16
C TYR A 522 6.53 2.22 0.71
N VAL A 523 6.48 2.62 1.98
CA VAL A 523 5.50 2.08 2.94
C VAL A 523 4.64 3.19 3.51
N GLY A 524 3.30 3.05 3.41
CA GLY A 524 2.37 4.04 3.94
C GLY A 524 0.92 3.58 4.01
N GLY A 525 0.02 4.53 4.29
CA GLY A 525 -1.42 4.29 4.37
C GLY A 525 -2.10 4.21 3.01
N VAL A 526 -3.08 3.32 2.85
CA VAL A 526 -3.86 3.19 1.61
C VAL A 526 -4.73 4.42 1.32
N GLU A 527 -5.05 5.22 2.33
CA GLU A 527 -5.80 6.47 2.23
C GLU A 527 -5.13 7.52 1.33
N HIS A 528 -3.83 7.40 1.11
CA HIS A 528 -3.06 8.28 0.23
C HIS A 528 -3.05 7.86 -1.25
N ALA A 529 -3.79 6.81 -1.62
CA ALA A 529 -3.78 6.25 -2.98
C ALA A 529 -4.11 7.28 -4.07
N VAL A 530 -5.11 8.13 -3.86
CA VAL A 530 -5.60 9.14 -4.82
C VAL A 530 -5.22 10.59 -4.45
N MET A 531 -4.47 10.77 -3.36
CA MET A 531 -3.92 12.04 -2.91
C MET A 531 -2.39 12.06 -3.11
N HIS A 532 -1.64 11.94 -2.03
CA HIS A 532 -0.18 12.02 -2.02
C HIS A 532 0.50 11.15 -3.10
N LEU A 533 0.08 9.89 -3.30
CA LEU A 533 0.70 9.01 -4.29
C LEU A 533 0.45 9.48 -5.72
N LEU A 534 -0.75 9.98 -6.03
CA LEU A 534 -1.07 10.53 -7.34
C LEU A 534 -0.30 11.82 -7.60
N TYR A 535 -0.23 12.71 -6.60
CA TYR A 535 0.49 13.97 -6.71
C TYR A 535 2.02 13.75 -6.83
N SER A 536 2.58 12.78 -6.11
CA SER A 536 4.00 12.41 -6.25
C SER A 536 4.33 11.92 -7.65
N ARG A 537 3.44 11.13 -8.27
CA ARG A 537 3.57 10.67 -9.66
C ARG A 537 3.51 11.85 -10.63
N PHE A 538 2.55 12.76 -10.44
CA PHE A 538 2.43 13.98 -11.24
C PHE A 538 3.70 14.83 -11.15
N PHE A 539 4.19 15.14 -9.94
CA PHE A 539 5.42 15.91 -9.75
C PHE A 539 6.62 15.25 -10.42
N THR A 540 6.80 13.95 -10.27
CA THR A 540 7.90 13.20 -10.89
C THR A 540 7.87 13.31 -12.41
N LYS A 541 6.69 13.22 -13.03
CA LYS A 541 6.53 13.38 -14.49
C LYS A 541 6.84 14.80 -14.95
N VAL A 542 6.37 15.83 -14.22
CA VAL A 542 6.69 17.24 -14.53
C VAL A 542 8.18 17.49 -14.40
N LEU A 543 8.82 17.00 -13.33
CA LEU A 543 10.27 17.16 -13.13
C LEU A 543 11.07 16.43 -14.22
N ALA A 544 10.60 15.33 -14.74
CA ALA A 544 11.21 14.65 -15.87
C ALA A 544 11.08 15.48 -17.16
N ASP A 545 9.95 16.13 -17.41
CA ASP A 545 9.76 17.01 -18.57
C ASP A 545 10.57 18.33 -18.48
N LEU A 546 10.94 18.72 -17.26
CA LEU A 546 11.86 19.82 -17.00
C LEU A 546 13.35 19.43 -17.07
N ASP A 547 13.67 18.21 -17.53
CA ASP A 547 15.03 17.67 -17.58
C ASP A 547 15.74 17.61 -16.21
N LEU A 548 14.99 17.51 -15.10
CA LEU A 548 15.50 17.40 -13.73
C LEU A 548 15.56 15.95 -13.23
N LEU A 549 14.79 15.05 -13.85
CA LEU A 549 14.79 13.62 -13.55
C LEU A 549 14.78 12.77 -14.83
N ASP A 550 15.44 11.61 -14.77
CA ASP A 550 15.37 10.58 -15.82
C ASP A 550 14.20 9.59 -15.56
N HIS A 551 13.73 9.49 -14.32
CA HIS A 551 12.63 8.64 -13.87
C HIS A 551 11.29 9.36 -14.00
N ARG A 552 10.23 8.62 -14.35
CA ARG A 552 8.87 9.14 -14.50
C ARG A 552 7.89 8.62 -13.43
N GLU A 553 8.33 7.70 -12.59
CA GLU A 553 7.59 7.18 -11.43
C GLU A 553 8.46 7.29 -10.17
N PRO A 554 7.88 7.71 -9.03
CA PRO A 554 8.66 7.96 -7.82
C PRO A 554 9.01 6.69 -7.02
N PHE A 555 8.19 5.64 -7.11
CA PHE A 555 8.27 4.46 -6.25
C PHE A 555 8.19 3.18 -7.09
N GLU A 556 9.19 2.28 -6.96
CA GLU A 556 9.21 0.98 -7.66
C GLU A 556 8.19 0.03 -7.02
N SER A 557 8.27 -0.14 -5.70
CA SER A 557 7.37 -0.97 -4.92
C SER A 557 6.63 -0.17 -3.86
N LEU A 558 5.37 -0.56 -3.60
CA LEU A 558 4.52 0.06 -2.60
C LEU A 558 3.91 -0.98 -1.66
N THR A 559 4.10 -0.80 -0.38
CA THR A 559 3.39 -1.57 0.65
C THR A 559 2.39 -0.71 1.40
N THR A 560 1.09 -1.01 1.23
CA THR A 560 0.04 -0.36 2.02
C THR A 560 -0.13 -1.08 3.35
N GLN A 561 0.22 -0.41 4.45
CA GLN A 561 0.12 -1.01 5.76
C GLN A 561 -1.32 -1.16 6.25
N GLY A 562 -1.63 -2.32 6.86
CA GLY A 562 -2.89 -2.52 7.55
C GLY A 562 -2.96 -1.81 8.92
N MET A 563 -4.15 -1.59 9.42
CA MET A 563 -4.39 -0.86 10.67
C MET A 563 -4.12 -1.70 11.92
N VAL A 564 -3.64 -1.04 12.99
CA VAL A 564 -3.65 -1.59 14.34
C VAL A 564 -4.97 -1.21 14.99
N LEU A 565 -5.83 -2.21 15.22
CA LEU A 565 -7.16 -2.04 15.79
C LEU A 565 -7.12 -2.15 17.32
N GLY A 566 -8.11 -1.60 17.99
CA GLY A 566 -8.31 -1.83 19.42
C GLY A 566 -8.59 -3.31 19.75
N GLU A 567 -8.54 -3.69 21.03
CA GLU A 567 -8.90 -5.07 21.45
C GLU A 567 -10.32 -5.47 21.05
N ASP A 568 -11.19 -4.48 20.83
CA ASP A 568 -12.57 -4.63 20.36
C ASP A 568 -12.70 -4.80 18.82
N GLY A 569 -11.58 -4.79 18.08
CA GLY A 569 -11.54 -4.88 16.62
C GLY A 569 -11.97 -3.60 15.90
N THR A 570 -12.11 -2.47 16.59
CA THR A 570 -12.42 -1.18 15.96
C THR A 570 -11.19 -0.31 15.81
N LYS A 571 -11.21 0.65 14.84
CA LYS A 571 -10.14 1.64 14.67
C LYS A 571 -9.83 2.35 15.98
N MET A 572 -8.57 2.40 16.36
CA MET A 572 -8.11 3.15 17.52
C MET A 572 -8.34 4.64 17.32
N SER A 573 -8.91 5.32 18.31
CA SER A 573 -9.02 6.78 18.31
C SER A 573 -8.93 7.37 19.70
N LYS A 574 -8.42 8.60 19.79
CA LYS A 574 -8.35 9.34 21.08
C LYS A 574 -9.75 9.58 21.67
N SER A 575 -10.74 9.84 20.81
CA SER A 575 -12.14 10.09 21.22
C SER A 575 -12.81 8.85 21.80
N LYS A 576 -12.48 7.64 21.32
CA LYS A 576 -13.01 6.37 21.85
C LYS A 576 -12.27 5.88 23.10
N GLY A 577 -11.05 6.40 23.35
CA GLY A 577 -10.22 5.99 24.48
C GLY A 577 -9.71 4.54 24.40
N ASN A 578 -9.72 3.93 23.21
CA ASN A 578 -9.25 2.58 22.94
C ASN A 578 -7.82 2.54 22.37
N GLY A 579 -7.13 3.69 22.32
CA GLY A 579 -5.76 3.80 21.83
C GLY A 579 -4.74 3.28 22.84
N VAL A 580 -3.64 2.72 22.35
CA VAL A 580 -2.49 2.27 23.14
C VAL A 580 -1.33 3.22 22.89
N SER A 581 -0.74 3.78 23.96
CA SER A 581 0.44 4.63 23.88
C SER A 581 1.69 3.78 23.66
N PRO A 582 2.50 4.07 22.60
CA PRO A 582 3.79 3.45 22.40
C PRO A 582 4.73 3.62 23.61
N GLU A 583 4.80 4.82 24.18
CA GLU A 583 5.63 5.13 25.34
C GLU A 583 5.36 4.15 26.51
N ARG A 584 4.07 3.90 26.81
CA ARG A 584 3.72 2.97 27.88
C ARG A 584 4.20 1.55 27.61
N ILE A 585 4.16 1.10 26.35
CA ILE A 585 4.64 -0.24 25.98
C ILE A 585 6.15 -0.30 26.07
N VAL A 586 6.84 0.72 25.60
CA VAL A 586 8.31 0.82 25.71
C VAL A 586 8.75 0.88 27.17
N GLU A 587 8.07 1.67 28.02
CA GLU A 587 8.38 1.74 29.44
C GLU A 587 8.15 0.41 30.19
N GLU A 588 7.08 -0.35 29.83
CA GLU A 588 6.69 -1.57 30.53
C GLU A 588 7.43 -2.82 30.01
N TYR A 589 7.68 -2.90 28.70
CA TYR A 589 8.18 -4.12 28.03
C TYR A 589 9.41 -3.89 27.16
N GLY A 590 9.78 -2.65 26.85
CA GLY A 590 10.87 -2.30 25.96
C GLY A 590 10.46 -2.08 24.50
N ALA A 591 11.35 -1.40 23.76
CA ALA A 591 11.19 -1.08 22.35
C ALA A 591 11.10 -2.32 21.46
N ASP A 592 12.03 -3.27 21.64
CA ASP A 592 12.06 -4.51 20.87
C ASP A 592 10.79 -5.34 21.03
N THR A 593 10.17 -5.32 22.22
CA THR A 593 8.89 -6.00 22.41
C THR A 593 7.76 -5.35 21.61
N ALA A 594 7.73 -4.01 21.55
CA ALA A 594 6.74 -3.28 20.75
C ALA A 594 6.91 -3.57 19.26
N ARG A 595 8.14 -3.49 18.75
CA ARG A 595 8.53 -3.79 17.35
C ARG A 595 8.17 -5.22 16.97
N LEU A 596 8.64 -6.18 17.77
CA LEU A 596 8.37 -7.61 17.55
C LEU A 596 6.89 -7.94 17.55
N PHE A 597 6.12 -7.33 18.46
CA PHE A 597 4.68 -7.56 18.51
C PHE A 597 3.96 -7.10 17.24
N VAL A 598 4.22 -5.88 16.76
CA VAL A 598 3.51 -5.35 15.57
C VAL A 598 3.90 -6.07 14.29
N LEU A 599 5.14 -6.56 14.18
CA LEU A 599 5.62 -7.31 13.02
C LEU A 599 5.21 -8.79 13.05
N ARG A 600 5.07 -9.37 14.27
CA ARG A 600 4.63 -10.77 14.44
C ARG A 600 3.13 -10.96 14.25
N ALA A 601 2.31 -9.95 14.52
CA ALA A 601 0.86 -10.07 14.64
C ALA A 601 0.17 -10.41 13.32
N ALA A 602 0.64 -9.83 12.20
CA ALA A 602 0.09 -10.03 10.88
C ALA A 602 1.10 -9.63 9.79
N ARG A 603 0.80 -10.00 8.54
CA ARG A 603 1.52 -9.45 7.37
C ARG A 603 1.36 -7.92 7.32
N PRO A 604 2.31 -7.18 6.71
CA PRO A 604 2.24 -5.72 6.59
C PRO A 604 0.90 -5.18 6.07
N ASP A 605 0.32 -5.82 5.07
CA ASP A 605 -0.93 -5.41 4.39
C ASP A 605 -2.23 -5.77 5.15
N LYS A 606 -2.16 -6.44 6.29
CA LYS A 606 -3.34 -6.94 7.02
C LYS A 606 -3.56 -6.21 8.34
N ASP A 607 -4.81 -5.86 8.60
CA ASP A 607 -5.25 -5.37 9.90
C ASP A 607 -5.10 -6.43 10.98
N PHE A 608 -4.86 -6.00 12.21
CA PHE A 608 -4.93 -6.90 13.35
C PHE A 608 -5.40 -6.18 14.63
N PRO A 609 -6.12 -6.87 15.52
CA PRO A 609 -6.52 -6.32 16.80
C PRO A 609 -5.34 -6.35 17.80
N TRP A 610 -5.25 -5.33 18.64
CA TRP A 610 -4.31 -5.29 19.75
C TRP A 610 -4.50 -6.49 20.70
N SER A 611 -3.40 -7.07 21.16
CA SER A 611 -3.42 -8.19 22.11
C SER A 611 -2.35 -8.01 23.19
N GLN A 612 -2.81 -7.80 24.42
CA GLN A 612 -1.91 -7.73 25.57
C GLN A 612 -1.19 -9.07 25.85
N GLU A 613 -1.80 -10.20 25.47
CA GLU A 613 -1.19 -11.52 25.56
C GLU A 613 -0.09 -11.66 24.52
N GLY A 614 -0.32 -11.14 23.30
CA GLY A 614 0.68 -11.10 22.24
C GLY A 614 1.93 -10.30 22.64
N VAL A 615 1.76 -9.14 23.27
CA VAL A 615 2.88 -8.34 23.79
C VAL A 615 3.69 -9.13 24.82
N ARG A 616 3.01 -9.79 25.78
CA ARG A 616 3.70 -10.61 26.80
C ARG A 616 4.42 -11.81 26.19
N SER A 617 3.84 -12.45 25.18
CA SER A 617 4.47 -13.56 24.45
C SER A 617 5.72 -13.10 23.71
N SER A 618 5.69 -11.92 23.08
CA SER A 618 6.86 -11.33 22.41
C SER A 618 7.97 -11.02 23.40
N ASN A 619 7.66 -10.42 24.55
CA ASN A 619 8.65 -10.17 25.60
C ASN A 619 9.27 -11.46 26.14
N ALA A 620 8.45 -12.49 26.40
CA ALA A 620 8.92 -13.78 26.90
C ALA A 620 9.84 -14.50 25.88
N PHE A 621 9.61 -14.30 24.59
CA PHE A 621 10.47 -14.82 23.54
C PHE A 621 11.86 -14.15 23.56
N LEU A 622 11.93 -12.82 23.65
CA LEU A 622 13.19 -12.07 23.76
C LEU A 622 13.99 -12.46 25.01
N GLU A 623 13.31 -12.56 26.14
CA GLU A 623 13.95 -13.05 27.39
C GLU A 623 14.52 -14.47 27.23
N ARG A 624 13.81 -15.35 26.50
CA ARG A 624 14.27 -16.73 26.24
C ARG A 624 15.49 -16.75 25.36
N LEU A 625 15.51 -15.96 24.27
CA LEU A 625 16.66 -15.85 23.35
C LEU A 625 17.91 -15.34 24.09
N LEU A 626 17.79 -14.21 24.81
CA LEU A 626 18.89 -13.60 25.54
C LEU A 626 19.44 -14.56 26.62
N ARG A 627 18.57 -15.28 27.33
CA ARG A 627 18.99 -16.29 28.32
C ARG A 627 19.73 -17.46 27.66
N LEU A 628 19.29 -17.85 26.45
CA LEU A 628 19.94 -18.91 25.69
C LEU A 628 21.34 -18.47 25.23
N ALA A 629 21.46 -17.25 24.68
CA ALA A 629 22.72 -16.64 24.23
C ALA A 629 23.76 -16.54 25.36
N ARG A 630 23.35 -16.03 26.54
CA ARG A 630 24.21 -15.96 27.73
C ARG A 630 24.62 -17.30 28.31
N GLY A 631 23.97 -18.38 27.88
CA GLY A 631 24.16 -19.69 28.43
C GLY A 631 24.90 -20.69 27.54
N VAL A 632 25.35 -20.30 26.35
CA VAL A 632 26.16 -21.11 25.44
C VAL A 632 27.64 -20.72 25.51
N ASP A 633 28.51 -21.62 25.09
CA ASP A 633 29.93 -21.36 24.90
C ASP A 633 30.14 -21.13 23.39
N PRO A 634 30.45 -19.89 22.97
CA PRO A 634 30.57 -19.57 21.54
C PRO A 634 31.76 -20.30 20.87
N ASP A 635 32.76 -20.69 21.63
CA ASP A 635 33.93 -21.41 21.12
C ASP A 635 33.73 -22.95 21.06
N ALA A 636 32.54 -23.44 21.41
CA ALA A 636 32.26 -24.87 21.41
C ALA A 636 32.34 -25.45 19.98
N ALA A 637 33.09 -26.54 19.83
CA ALA A 637 33.24 -27.22 18.55
C ALA A 637 31.99 -28.07 18.23
N VAL A 638 31.59 -28.08 16.97
CA VAL A 638 30.50 -28.93 16.46
C VAL A 638 31.02 -30.36 16.22
N ASP A 639 30.30 -31.37 16.70
CA ASP A 639 30.53 -32.78 16.37
C ASP A 639 29.56 -33.24 15.27
N ASP A 640 29.98 -33.20 14.03
CA ASP A 640 29.16 -33.62 12.87
C ASP A 640 28.82 -35.12 12.84
N ALA A 641 29.33 -35.92 13.76
CA ALA A 641 29.10 -37.37 13.79
C ALA A 641 27.81 -37.77 14.58
N ASP A 642 27.27 -36.88 15.40
CA ASP A 642 26.03 -37.14 16.14
C ASP A 642 24.78 -36.95 15.23
N PRO A 643 23.92 -37.99 15.04
CA PRO A 643 22.72 -37.87 14.23
C PRO A 643 21.74 -36.79 14.70
N ALA A 644 21.58 -36.59 16.01
CA ALA A 644 20.69 -35.60 16.57
C ALA A 644 21.24 -34.17 16.36
N ALA A 645 22.56 -33.99 16.48
CA ALA A 645 23.24 -32.73 16.14
C ALA A 645 23.04 -32.36 14.66
N GLU A 646 23.25 -33.34 13.78
CA GLU A 646 23.02 -33.13 12.32
C GLU A 646 21.55 -32.78 12.00
N TYR A 647 20.57 -33.36 12.72
CA TYR A 647 19.17 -32.97 12.55
C TYR A 647 18.98 -31.48 12.89
N VAL A 648 19.44 -31.05 14.07
CA VAL A 648 19.32 -29.68 14.53
C VAL A 648 20.05 -28.71 13.60
N ALA A 649 21.24 -29.05 13.11
CA ALA A 649 21.99 -28.24 12.17
C ALA A 649 21.25 -28.06 10.84
N ARG A 650 20.54 -29.08 10.34
CA ARG A 650 19.70 -29.00 9.16
C ARG A 650 18.45 -28.13 9.38
N GLU A 651 17.81 -28.22 10.53
CA GLU A 651 16.68 -27.36 10.89
C GLU A 651 17.13 -25.89 10.99
N VAL A 652 18.32 -25.61 11.53
CA VAL A 652 18.92 -24.27 11.55
C VAL A 652 19.12 -23.76 10.12
N ALA A 653 19.73 -24.57 9.24
CA ALA A 653 19.96 -24.18 7.84
C ALA A 653 18.64 -23.94 7.08
N ALA A 654 17.63 -24.78 7.32
CA ALA A 654 16.30 -24.61 6.72
C ALA A 654 15.59 -23.34 7.23
N THR A 655 15.80 -22.99 8.51
CA THR A 655 15.25 -21.74 9.06
C THR A 655 15.90 -20.52 8.41
N VAL A 656 17.21 -20.57 8.11
CA VAL A 656 17.89 -19.48 7.37
C VAL A 656 17.25 -19.30 6.01
N ASP A 657 17.08 -20.37 5.25
CA ASP A 657 16.48 -20.36 3.91
C ASP A 657 15.06 -19.76 3.94
N ALA A 658 14.19 -20.32 4.80
CA ALA A 658 12.81 -19.86 4.94
C ALA A 658 12.72 -18.41 5.46
N ALA A 659 13.57 -18.01 6.42
CA ALA A 659 13.55 -16.64 6.94
C ALA A 659 14.00 -15.65 5.87
N THR A 660 15.00 -15.98 5.04
CA THR A 660 15.45 -15.14 3.92
C THR A 660 14.31 -14.90 2.94
N GLU A 661 13.64 -15.96 2.45
CA GLU A 661 12.47 -15.84 1.58
C GLU A 661 11.36 -14.96 2.19
N HIS A 662 11.15 -15.09 3.51
CA HIS A 662 10.12 -14.29 4.20
C HIS A 662 10.52 -12.82 4.38
N TYR A 663 11.80 -12.50 4.56
CA TYR A 663 12.27 -11.11 4.60
C TYR A 663 12.16 -10.45 3.22
N GLU A 664 12.56 -11.13 2.16
CA GLU A 664 12.41 -10.66 0.78
C GLU A 664 10.94 -10.38 0.42
N ALA A 665 10.03 -11.24 0.91
CA ALA A 665 8.59 -11.07 0.71
C ALA A 665 7.91 -10.14 1.75
N MET A 666 8.67 -9.52 2.65
CA MET A 666 8.19 -8.77 3.81
C MET A 666 7.17 -9.52 4.69
N GLU A 667 7.22 -10.84 4.71
CA GLU A 667 6.39 -11.69 5.58
C GLU A 667 7.03 -11.85 6.98
N PHE A 668 7.35 -10.73 7.63
CA PHE A 668 8.06 -10.70 8.93
C PHE A 668 7.43 -11.58 10.01
N ASN A 669 6.10 -11.70 10.02
CA ASN A 669 5.38 -12.57 10.92
C ASN A 669 5.77 -14.04 10.76
N ARG A 670 6.03 -14.50 9.54
CA ARG A 670 6.49 -15.86 9.23
C ARG A 670 7.97 -16.03 9.56
N ALA A 671 8.80 -15.05 9.24
CA ALA A 671 10.22 -15.07 9.64
C ALA A 671 10.36 -15.20 11.16
N VAL A 672 9.62 -14.40 11.94
CA VAL A 672 9.58 -14.52 13.41
C VAL A 672 9.09 -15.89 13.87
N GLN A 673 8.07 -16.45 13.22
CA GLN A 673 7.57 -17.78 13.56
C GLN A 673 8.64 -18.86 13.34
N ALA A 674 9.31 -18.85 12.20
CA ALA A 674 10.38 -19.81 11.90
C ALA A 674 11.53 -19.73 12.92
N VAL A 675 11.95 -18.51 13.30
CA VAL A 675 12.99 -18.31 14.33
C VAL A 675 12.51 -18.77 15.73
N ASP A 676 11.25 -18.52 16.12
CA ASP A 676 10.69 -18.96 17.41
C ASP A 676 10.62 -20.50 17.49
N GLU A 677 10.25 -21.17 16.42
CA GLU A 677 10.25 -22.64 16.31
C GLU A 677 11.67 -23.20 16.42
N MET A 678 12.64 -22.61 15.72
CA MET A 678 14.06 -22.98 15.82
C MET A 678 14.60 -22.78 17.23
N VAL A 679 14.37 -21.63 17.86
CA VAL A 679 14.78 -21.36 19.25
C VAL A 679 14.15 -22.38 20.21
N SER A 680 12.90 -22.77 19.99
CA SER A 680 12.21 -23.80 20.78
C SER A 680 12.85 -25.19 20.61
N LEU A 681 13.26 -25.52 19.39
CA LEU A 681 14.04 -26.73 19.09
C LEU A 681 15.38 -26.74 19.80
N LEU A 682 16.14 -25.62 19.71
CA LEU A 682 17.43 -25.46 20.38
C LEU A 682 17.33 -25.61 21.90
N VAL A 683 16.34 -25.03 22.55
CA VAL A 683 16.06 -25.16 23.98
C VAL A 683 15.80 -26.63 24.35
N ARG A 684 14.98 -27.33 23.56
CA ARG A 684 14.65 -28.74 23.76
C ARG A 684 15.90 -29.61 23.60
N TYR A 685 16.66 -29.42 22.53
CA TYR A 685 17.87 -30.16 22.23
C TYR A 685 18.94 -29.97 23.34
N ARG A 686 19.19 -28.72 23.76
CA ARG A 686 20.11 -28.39 24.87
C ARG A 686 19.75 -29.08 26.19
N GLY A 687 18.51 -29.45 26.41
CA GLY A 687 18.05 -30.15 27.60
C GLY A 687 18.51 -31.61 27.68
N ARG A 688 19.06 -32.18 26.62
CA ARG A 688 19.60 -33.56 26.58
C ARG A 688 20.97 -33.62 27.27
N GLU A 689 21.29 -34.81 27.87
CA GLU A 689 22.59 -35.05 28.50
C GLU A 689 23.76 -35.12 27.49
N ASP A 690 23.44 -35.51 26.25
CA ASP A 690 24.34 -35.73 25.12
C ASP A 690 24.25 -34.64 24.04
N ALA A 691 23.64 -33.49 24.35
CA ALA A 691 23.53 -32.39 23.42
C ALA A 691 24.89 -31.83 23.00
N ASP A 692 25.10 -31.64 21.70
CA ASP A 692 26.29 -31.01 21.18
C ASP A 692 26.24 -29.49 21.45
N PRO A 693 27.16 -28.92 22.24
CA PRO A 693 27.13 -27.51 22.59
C PRO A 693 27.47 -26.59 21.41
N GLY A 694 28.26 -27.06 20.44
CA GLY A 694 28.63 -26.27 19.26
C GLY A 694 27.48 -26.06 18.32
N VAL A 695 26.61 -27.09 18.11
CA VAL A 695 25.39 -26.95 17.32
C VAL A 695 24.40 -25.97 17.97
N VAL A 696 24.28 -26.03 19.32
CA VAL A 696 23.46 -25.08 20.05
C VAL A 696 23.99 -23.65 19.91
N ALA A 697 25.30 -23.43 20.08
CA ALA A 697 25.94 -22.14 19.95
C ALA A 697 25.73 -21.54 18.53
N ARG A 698 25.99 -22.36 17.50
CA ARG A 698 25.76 -21.96 16.10
C ARG A 698 24.29 -21.61 15.81
N GLY A 699 23.36 -22.45 16.30
CA GLY A 699 21.93 -22.16 16.10
C GLY A 699 21.47 -20.88 16.82
N VAL A 700 22.05 -20.57 17.99
CA VAL A 700 21.75 -19.30 18.70
C VAL A 700 22.34 -18.11 17.97
N GLU A 701 23.57 -18.21 17.44
CA GLU A 701 24.16 -17.18 16.58
C GLU A 701 23.27 -16.85 15.39
N VAL A 702 22.79 -17.88 14.68
CA VAL A 702 21.88 -17.73 13.56
C VAL A 702 20.56 -17.08 14.00
N ALA A 703 19.96 -17.53 15.12
CA ALA A 703 18.71 -16.93 15.63
C ALA A 703 18.87 -15.45 15.95
N VAL A 704 20.00 -15.04 16.50
CA VAL A 704 20.31 -13.64 16.82
C VAL A 704 20.41 -12.81 15.54
N LYS A 705 21.12 -13.30 14.52
CA LYS A 705 21.23 -12.61 13.23
C LYS A 705 19.89 -12.49 12.52
N LEU A 706 19.12 -13.57 12.43
CA LEU A 706 17.80 -13.57 11.77
C LEU A 706 16.78 -12.66 12.46
N LEU A 707 16.91 -12.43 13.78
CA LEU A 707 15.98 -11.59 14.53
C LEU A 707 16.47 -10.13 14.67
N ALA A 708 17.73 -9.85 14.38
CA ALA A 708 18.36 -8.54 14.54
C ALA A 708 17.58 -7.40 13.82
N PRO A 709 17.05 -7.56 12.60
CA PRO A 709 16.27 -6.51 11.96
C PRO A 709 15.00 -6.11 12.73
N ILE A 710 14.40 -7.04 13.46
CA ILE A 710 13.13 -6.85 14.15
C ILE A 710 13.32 -6.42 15.61
N ALA A 711 14.26 -7.03 16.33
CA ALA A 711 14.52 -6.80 17.74
C ALA A 711 16.01 -6.48 17.99
N PRO A 712 16.48 -5.32 17.46
CA PRO A 712 17.91 -5.03 17.36
C PRO A 712 18.63 -4.95 18.70
N HIS A 713 18.03 -4.33 19.74
CA HIS A 713 18.72 -4.15 21.01
C HIS A 713 18.96 -5.48 21.76
N ALA A 714 17.95 -6.37 21.76
CA ALA A 714 18.08 -7.70 22.37
C ALA A 714 19.08 -8.57 21.60
N CYS A 715 19.14 -8.39 20.28
CA CYS A 715 20.09 -9.10 19.42
C CYS A 715 21.51 -8.57 19.56
N GLU A 716 21.73 -7.25 19.68
CA GLU A 716 23.05 -6.69 20.02
C GLU A 716 23.56 -7.21 21.38
N GLU A 717 22.70 -7.21 22.39
CA GLU A 717 23.05 -7.73 23.70
C GLU A 717 23.36 -9.24 23.67
N SER A 718 22.63 -9.99 22.84
CA SER A 718 22.86 -11.41 22.61
C SER A 718 24.16 -11.65 21.82
N TRP A 719 24.43 -10.81 20.80
CA TRP A 719 25.64 -10.84 19.99
C TRP A 719 26.89 -10.58 20.83
N ALA A 720 26.83 -9.56 21.68
CA ALA A 720 27.91 -9.31 22.65
C ALA A 720 28.12 -10.47 23.64
N ALA A 721 27.06 -11.17 24.04
CA ALA A 721 27.17 -12.35 24.92
C ALA A 721 27.79 -13.58 24.21
N LEU A 722 27.74 -13.59 22.87
CA LEU A 722 28.36 -14.60 22.01
C LEU A 722 29.78 -14.22 21.57
N ASP A 723 30.38 -13.17 22.16
CA ASP A 723 31.69 -12.63 21.78
C ASP A 723 31.74 -12.24 20.26
N GLY A 724 30.60 -11.82 19.68
CA GLY A 724 30.48 -11.37 18.28
C GLY A 724 31.32 -10.12 18.00
N ASP A 725 31.87 -10.01 16.81
CA ASP A 725 32.71 -8.87 16.40
C ASP A 725 31.81 -7.74 15.81
N GLY A 726 32.02 -6.50 16.28
CA GLY A 726 31.23 -5.35 15.85
C GLY A 726 29.75 -5.39 16.26
N PHE A 727 28.91 -4.71 15.51
CA PHE A 727 27.44 -4.72 15.70
C PHE A 727 26.79 -5.88 14.96
N VAL A 728 25.75 -6.49 15.53
CA VAL A 728 24.99 -7.53 14.82
C VAL A 728 24.27 -6.97 13.60
N THR A 729 23.86 -5.70 13.64
CA THR A 729 23.22 -5.01 12.52
C THR A 729 24.14 -4.75 11.32
N GLU A 730 25.48 -4.88 11.50
CA GLU A 730 26.51 -4.83 10.46
C GLU A 730 27.07 -6.23 10.12
N ALA A 731 26.62 -7.27 10.81
CA ALA A 731 27.08 -8.63 10.55
C ALA A 731 26.44 -9.17 9.27
N GLU A 732 27.20 -9.94 8.49
CA GLU A 732 26.68 -10.59 7.28
C GLU A 732 25.44 -11.45 7.58
N TRP A 733 24.43 -11.34 6.71
CA TRP A 733 23.24 -12.20 6.76
C TRP A 733 23.64 -13.67 6.66
N PRO A 734 23.07 -14.57 7.49
CA PRO A 734 23.47 -15.95 7.48
C PRO A 734 23.03 -16.66 6.19
N THR A 735 23.86 -17.55 5.69
CA THR A 735 23.53 -18.42 4.56
C THR A 735 23.40 -19.88 5.00
N PRO A 736 22.52 -20.68 4.37
CA PRO A 736 22.41 -22.11 4.70
C PRO A 736 23.74 -22.84 4.51
N ASP A 737 24.24 -23.50 5.56
CA ASP A 737 25.49 -24.29 5.52
C ASP A 737 25.27 -25.79 5.22
N ARG A 738 24.03 -26.17 4.96
CA ARG A 738 23.55 -27.51 4.61
C ARG A 738 22.65 -27.47 3.38
N ASP A 739 22.55 -28.62 2.66
CA ASP A 739 21.57 -28.80 1.60
C ASP A 739 20.18 -29.00 2.23
N VAL A 740 19.28 -28.05 1.98
CA VAL A 740 17.91 -28.00 2.49
C VAL A 740 16.85 -28.25 1.40
N SER A 741 17.25 -28.58 0.19
CA SER A 741 16.38 -28.76 -0.97
C SER A 741 15.26 -29.80 -0.79
N ASP A 742 15.37 -30.70 0.18
CA ASP A 742 14.38 -31.71 0.55
C ASP A 742 13.73 -31.47 1.93
N HIS A 743 13.93 -30.26 2.51
CA HIS A 743 13.48 -29.96 3.87
C HIS A 743 11.97 -30.18 4.06
N ASP A 744 11.12 -29.73 3.16
CA ASP A 744 9.67 -29.92 3.24
C ASP A 744 9.26 -31.40 3.31
N ARG A 745 9.99 -32.27 2.64
CA ARG A 745 9.73 -33.73 2.68
C ARG A 745 10.23 -34.34 3.99
N THR A 746 11.39 -33.91 4.44
CA THR A 746 11.98 -34.37 5.70
C THR A 746 11.15 -33.94 6.90
N SER A 747 10.74 -32.67 6.96
CA SER A 747 9.89 -32.12 8.02
C SER A 747 8.51 -32.81 8.07
N ARG A 748 7.83 -32.95 6.92
CA ARG A 748 6.56 -33.68 6.85
C ARG A 748 6.66 -35.13 7.32
N LEU A 749 7.74 -35.82 6.96
CA LEU A 749 7.97 -37.18 7.41
C LEU A 749 8.12 -37.27 8.94
N VAL A 750 8.95 -36.38 9.52
CA VAL A 750 9.21 -36.35 10.96
C VAL A 750 7.95 -36.00 11.75
N GLU A 751 7.23 -34.96 11.34
CA GLU A 751 6.00 -34.52 12.01
C GLU A 751 4.93 -35.59 11.97
N ARG A 752 4.69 -36.16 10.80
CA ARG A 752 3.71 -37.23 10.63
C ARG A 752 4.05 -38.46 11.48
N THR A 753 5.34 -38.81 11.54
CA THR A 753 5.79 -39.95 12.37
C THR A 753 5.52 -39.65 13.85
N ARG A 754 5.76 -38.43 14.32
CA ARG A 754 5.49 -38.03 15.72
C ARG A 754 3.99 -38.03 16.01
N GLU A 755 3.14 -37.55 15.08
CA GLU A 755 1.69 -37.57 15.20
C GLU A 755 1.16 -39.01 15.25
N ASP A 756 1.62 -39.88 14.35
CA ASP A 756 1.22 -41.30 14.34
C ASP A 756 1.63 -42.02 15.65
N VAL A 757 2.78 -41.68 16.26
CA VAL A 757 3.15 -42.23 17.60
C VAL A 757 2.19 -41.72 18.68
N ARG A 758 1.86 -40.42 18.70
CA ARG A 758 0.88 -39.88 19.69
C ARG A 758 -0.48 -40.56 19.54
N ASP A 759 -0.97 -40.67 18.33
CA ASP A 759 -2.27 -41.29 18.05
C ASP A 759 -2.32 -42.73 18.49
N ILE A 760 -1.23 -43.49 18.34
CA ILE A 760 -1.14 -44.87 18.82
C ILE A 760 -1.15 -44.92 20.35
N VAL A 761 -0.33 -44.09 21.01
CA VAL A 761 -0.24 -43.98 22.47
C VAL A 761 -1.60 -43.62 23.07
N ASP A 762 -2.25 -42.60 22.55
CA ASP A 762 -3.57 -42.14 22.99
C ASP A 762 -4.69 -43.18 22.73
N THR A 763 -4.71 -43.77 21.53
CA THR A 763 -5.75 -44.73 21.16
C THR A 763 -5.63 -46.04 21.94
N ALA A 764 -4.39 -46.51 22.16
CA ALA A 764 -4.15 -47.72 22.96
C ALA A 764 -4.22 -47.47 24.48
N GLY A 765 -4.18 -46.20 24.92
CA GLY A 765 -4.21 -45.84 26.32
C GLY A 765 -2.93 -46.23 27.05
N ILE A 766 -1.76 -46.10 26.38
CA ILE A 766 -0.45 -46.46 26.93
C ILE A 766 0.01 -45.29 27.81
N GLU A 767 0.10 -45.47 29.12
CA GLU A 767 0.50 -44.41 30.04
C GLU A 767 2.05 -44.20 30.07
N GLU A 768 2.83 -45.28 29.96
CA GLU A 768 4.31 -45.26 30.00
C GLU A 768 4.87 -46.18 28.89
N PRO A 769 5.11 -45.67 27.68
CA PRO A 769 5.79 -46.44 26.63
C PRO A 769 7.17 -46.89 27.07
N THR A 770 7.56 -48.12 26.77
CA THR A 770 8.90 -48.64 27.09
C THR A 770 9.87 -48.67 25.91
N GLY A 771 9.39 -48.38 24.72
CA GLY A 771 10.13 -48.27 23.48
C GLY A 771 9.22 -48.03 22.30
N VAL A 772 9.77 -47.48 21.21
CA VAL A 772 9.08 -47.25 19.94
C VAL A 772 9.92 -47.79 18.79
N ASP A 773 9.34 -48.69 17.99
CA ASP A 773 9.93 -49.17 16.72
C ASP A 773 9.29 -48.42 15.56
N VAL A 774 10.11 -47.79 14.72
CA VAL A 774 9.72 -47.11 13.50
C VAL A 774 10.31 -47.91 12.34
N VAL A 775 9.48 -48.46 11.48
CA VAL A 775 9.88 -49.36 10.40
C VAL A 775 9.70 -48.70 9.04
N THR A 776 10.75 -48.52 8.25
CA THR A 776 10.67 -47.98 6.89
C THR A 776 10.17 -49.02 5.90
N ALA A 777 9.57 -48.59 4.82
CA ALA A 777 9.05 -49.48 3.78
C ALA A 777 10.16 -50.29 3.09
N PRO A 778 9.84 -51.47 2.52
CA PRO A 778 10.80 -52.23 1.72
C PRO A 778 11.27 -51.43 0.49
N GLU A 779 12.55 -51.51 0.12
CA GLU A 779 13.15 -50.78 -1.00
C GLU A 779 12.35 -50.90 -2.31
N TRP A 780 11.83 -52.10 -2.63
CA TRP A 780 11.07 -52.29 -3.85
C TRP A 780 9.79 -51.45 -3.95
N MET A 781 9.24 -50.94 -2.85
CA MET A 781 8.06 -50.08 -2.87
C MET A 781 8.46 -48.64 -3.31
N TYR A 782 9.66 -48.20 -2.97
CA TYR A 782 10.19 -46.93 -3.47
C TYR A 782 10.50 -47.00 -4.98
N ASP A 783 11.08 -48.15 -5.46
CA ASP A 783 11.28 -48.40 -6.88
C ASP A 783 9.96 -48.36 -7.64
N ALA A 784 8.93 -49.04 -7.09
CA ALA A 784 7.59 -49.04 -7.68
C ALA A 784 6.94 -47.65 -7.69
N LEU A 785 7.15 -46.87 -6.64
CA LEU A 785 6.65 -45.48 -6.55
C LEU A 785 7.36 -44.54 -7.57
N GLU A 786 8.69 -44.66 -7.71
CA GLU A 786 9.45 -43.91 -8.71
C GLU A 786 8.98 -44.21 -10.14
N ILE A 787 8.82 -45.50 -10.47
CA ILE A 787 8.28 -45.96 -11.77
C ILE A 787 6.85 -45.44 -11.96
N ALA A 788 6.02 -45.44 -10.93
CA ALA A 788 4.63 -44.97 -10.98
C ALA A 788 4.54 -43.45 -11.27
N ARG A 789 5.49 -42.64 -10.77
CA ARG A 789 5.55 -41.19 -11.02
C ARG A 789 5.83 -40.86 -12.48
N ASP A 790 6.63 -41.72 -13.16
CA ASP A 790 6.97 -41.57 -14.57
C ASP A 790 5.93 -42.18 -15.52
N ALA A 791 4.83 -42.79 -14.99
CA ALA A 791 3.84 -43.49 -15.78
C ALA A 791 2.83 -42.52 -16.45
N ASP A 792 2.75 -42.55 -17.78
CA ASP A 792 1.76 -41.82 -18.58
C ASP A 792 0.39 -42.58 -18.56
N GLY A 793 -0.29 -42.59 -17.41
CA GLY A 793 -1.67 -43.03 -17.28
C GLY A 793 -1.91 -44.51 -16.94
N ASP A 794 -1.06 -45.50 -17.38
CA ASP A 794 -1.15 -46.92 -17.01
C ASP A 794 -0.12 -47.25 -15.91
N VAL A 795 -0.39 -46.80 -14.70
CA VAL A 795 0.51 -47.00 -13.54
C VAL A 795 0.74 -48.50 -13.30
N VAL A 796 -0.30 -49.33 -13.29
CA VAL A 796 -0.19 -50.78 -13.02
C VAL A 796 0.62 -51.49 -14.10
N GLY A 797 0.38 -51.16 -15.37
CA GLY A 797 1.11 -51.74 -16.49
C GLY A 797 2.58 -51.31 -16.50
N THR A 798 2.87 -50.11 -16.17
CA THR A 798 4.24 -49.55 -16.14
C THR A 798 5.03 -50.17 -14.98
N VAL A 799 4.51 -50.16 -13.76
CA VAL A 799 5.16 -50.75 -12.58
C VAL A 799 5.36 -52.27 -12.78
N MET A 800 4.36 -52.99 -13.24
CA MET A 800 4.47 -54.45 -13.51
C MET A 800 5.26 -54.74 -14.79
N GLY A 801 5.66 -53.73 -15.58
CA GLY A 801 6.57 -53.83 -16.70
C GLY A 801 8.01 -54.10 -16.24
N ASP A 802 8.38 -53.69 -15.05
CA ASP A 802 9.70 -53.93 -14.46
C ASP A 802 9.88 -55.42 -14.11
N GLU A 803 11.08 -55.97 -14.37
CA GLU A 803 11.35 -57.39 -14.20
C GLU A 803 11.51 -57.82 -12.74
N ASP A 804 12.10 -56.96 -11.90
CA ASP A 804 12.38 -57.21 -10.49
C ASP A 804 11.05 -57.11 -9.68
N LEU A 805 10.23 -56.09 -9.97
CA LEU A 805 8.90 -55.92 -9.37
C LEU A 805 7.94 -57.03 -9.79
N ARG A 806 7.99 -57.49 -11.01
CA ARG A 806 7.19 -58.60 -11.49
C ARG A 806 7.52 -59.91 -10.78
N GLN A 807 8.76 -60.14 -10.34
CA GLN A 807 9.16 -61.34 -9.57
C GLN A 807 8.56 -61.36 -8.16
N ARG A 808 8.14 -60.20 -7.61
CA ARG A 808 7.45 -60.10 -6.33
C ARG A 808 5.99 -60.55 -6.38
N GLY A 809 5.43 -60.69 -7.58
CA GLY A 809 4.12 -61.34 -7.79
C GLY A 809 2.92 -60.50 -7.30
N GLU A 810 2.14 -61.03 -6.37
CA GLU A 810 0.87 -60.45 -5.91
C GLU A 810 1.11 -59.18 -5.10
N ASP A 811 2.14 -59.10 -4.28
CA ASP A 811 2.47 -57.93 -3.43
C ASP A 811 2.74 -56.68 -4.26
N ALA A 812 3.58 -56.80 -5.30
CA ALA A 812 3.87 -55.69 -6.20
C ALA A 812 2.66 -55.28 -7.06
N ALA A 813 1.84 -56.27 -7.45
CA ALA A 813 0.63 -56.00 -8.23
C ALA A 813 -0.45 -55.28 -7.41
N ASP A 814 -0.59 -55.58 -6.14
CA ASP A 814 -1.55 -54.92 -5.25
C ASP A 814 -1.06 -53.50 -4.92
N TYR A 815 0.20 -53.34 -4.59
CA TYR A 815 0.76 -51.98 -4.37
C TYR A 815 0.69 -51.09 -5.63
N ALA A 816 0.91 -51.66 -6.83
CA ALA A 816 0.73 -50.93 -8.08
C ALA A 816 -0.73 -50.47 -8.32
N LYS A 817 -1.73 -51.26 -7.86
CA LYS A 817 -3.12 -50.82 -7.90
C LYS A 817 -3.44 -49.74 -6.90
N ASP A 818 -2.81 -49.79 -5.71
CA ASP A 818 -2.97 -48.76 -4.69
C ASP A 818 -2.36 -47.42 -5.18
N LEU A 819 -1.16 -47.46 -5.82
CA LEU A 819 -0.58 -46.31 -6.48
C LEU A 819 -1.46 -45.76 -7.60
N ALA A 820 -2.02 -46.66 -8.43
CA ALA A 820 -2.94 -46.25 -9.49
C ALA A 820 -4.24 -45.61 -8.97
N ALA A 821 -4.73 -46.04 -7.80
CA ALA A 821 -5.88 -45.42 -7.15
C ALA A 821 -5.58 -44.05 -6.54
N GLN A 822 -4.33 -43.79 -6.18
CA GLN A 822 -3.87 -42.51 -5.64
C GLN A 822 -3.49 -41.48 -6.74
N ALA A 823 -3.30 -41.97 -7.99
CA ALA A 823 -2.97 -41.06 -9.09
C ALA A 823 -4.12 -40.06 -9.37
N PRO A 824 -3.83 -38.75 -9.65
CA PRO A 824 -2.51 -38.18 -9.94
C PRO A 824 -1.69 -37.72 -8.74
N ALA A 825 -2.18 -37.83 -7.50
CA ALA A 825 -1.52 -37.34 -6.29
C ALA A 825 -0.75 -38.49 -5.57
N LEU A 826 0.30 -38.99 -6.22
CA LEU A 826 1.18 -40.01 -5.63
C LEU A 826 1.97 -39.46 -4.43
N PRO A 827 2.34 -40.30 -3.43
CA PRO A 827 3.13 -39.91 -2.28
C PRO A 827 4.45 -39.23 -2.69
N ASP A 828 4.77 -38.14 -2.05
CA ASP A 828 6.05 -37.43 -2.24
C ASP A 828 7.03 -37.89 -1.15
N ALA A 829 7.50 -39.13 -1.28
CA ALA A 829 8.43 -39.77 -0.36
C ALA A 829 9.90 -39.49 -0.71
N LEU A 830 10.76 -39.48 0.32
CA LEU A 830 12.19 -39.46 0.19
C LEU A 830 12.73 -40.80 -0.38
N PRO A 831 13.93 -40.84 -0.95
CA PRO A 831 14.60 -42.12 -1.24
C PRO A 831 14.81 -42.94 0.04
N PRO A 832 14.80 -44.29 -0.01
CA PRO A 832 14.76 -45.17 1.19
C PRO A 832 15.92 -44.88 2.16
N GLU A 833 17.15 -44.69 1.68
CA GLU A 833 18.29 -44.34 2.51
C GLU A 833 18.15 -42.96 3.19
N ARG A 834 17.58 -42.00 2.48
CA ARG A 834 17.32 -40.65 3.01
C ARG A 834 16.20 -40.65 4.04
N GLU A 835 15.12 -41.37 3.76
CA GLU A 835 14.00 -41.51 4.70
C GLU A 835 14.46 -42.13 6.02
N ARG A 836 15.19 -43.23 5.96
CA ARG A 836 15.77 -43.89 7.15
C ARG A 836 16.70 -42.96 7.91
N ALA A 837 17.65 -42.34 7.24
CA ALA A 837 18.60 -41.41 7.86
C ALA A 837 17.89 -40.21 8.50
N THR A 838 16.83 -39.70 7.91
CA THR A 838 16.00 -38.61 8.47
C THR A 838 15.34 -39.07 9.79
N LEU A 839 14.71 -40.23 9.79
CA LEU A 839 14.08 -40.81 10.97
C LEU A 839 15.08 -41.12 12.08
N GLU A 840 16.26 -41.66 11.74
CA GLU A 840 17.35 -41.89 12.69
C GLU A 840 17.84 -40.59 13.33
N ARG A 841 18.01 -39.51 12.57
CA ARG A 841 18.41 -38.20 13.06
C ARG A 841 17.35 -37.54 13.95
N ALA A 842 16.07 -37.73 13.61
CA ALA A 842 14.94 -37.13 14.31
C ALA A 842 14.42 -38.01 15.48
N ALA A 843 14.93 -39.24 15.66
CA ALA A 843 14.43 -40.20 16.67
C ALA A 843 14.37 -39.59 18.08
N TRP A 844 15.35 -38.77 18.44
CA TRP A 844 15.45 -38.09 19.74
C TRP A 844 14.22 -37.22 20.06
N LEU A 845 13.50 -36.70 19.05
CA LEU A 845 12.28 -35.92 19.26
C LEU A 845 11.16 -36.77 19.89
N VAL A 846 10.99 -37.99 19.38
CA VAL A 846 10.04 -38.97 19.95
C VAL A 846 10.54 -39.48 21.31
N GLU A 847 11.86 -39.78 21.43
CA GLU A 847 12.46 -40.15 22.71
C GLU A 847 12.23 -39.11 23.79
N SER A 848 12.43 -37.83 23.49
CA SER A 848 12.23 -36.71 24.42
C SER A 848 10.77 -36.49 24.80
N GLU A 849 9.85 -36.83 23.89
CA GLU A 849 8.41 -36.64 24.09
C GLU A 849 7.80 -37.72 24.99
N PHE A 850 8.25 -38.97 24.83
CA PHE A 850 7.65 -40.12 25.50
C PHE A 850 8.53 -40.76 26.59
N ASP A 851 9.73 -40.24 26.79
CA ASP A 851 10.77 -40.82 27.71
C ASP A 851 11.02 -42.29 27.40
N ALA A 852 11.04 -42.67 26.12
CA ALA A 852 11.15 -44.04 25.65
C ALA A 852 12.12 -44.15 24.46
N PRO A 853 13.04 -45.15 24.42
CA PRO A 853 13.99 -45.31 23.34
C PRO A 853 13.32 -45.62 22.02
N VAL A 854 13.82 -45.01 20.92
CA VAL A 854 13.34 -45.21 19.57
C VAL A 854 14.32 -46.07 18.76
N ARG A 855 13.81 -47.01 17.99
CA ARG A 855 14.59 -47.78 17.03
C ARG A 855 14.03 -47.57 15.64
N VAL A 856 14.90 -47.13 14.74
CA VAL A 856 14.54 -47.05 13.31
C VAL A 856 15.05 -48.34 12.64
N LEU A 857 14.17 -49.11 12.06
CA LEU A 857 14.43 -50.42 11.47
C LEU A 857 14.11 -50.41 9.96
N ALA A 858 14.92 -51.11 9.19
CA ALA A 858 14.51 -51.45 7.82
C ALA A 858 13.47 -52.58 7.82
N ALA A 859 12.69 -52.66 6.74
CA ALA A 859 11.65 -53.69 6.65
C ALA A 859 12.15 -55.14 6.85
N ASP A 860 13.37 -55.42 6.47
CA ASP A 860 14.01 -56.74 6.64
C ASP A 860 14.57 -56.98 8.06
N GLU A 861 14.64 -55.94 8.91
CA GLU A 861 15.03 -56.01 10.30
C GLU A 861 13.85 -56.12 11.26
N ALA A 862 12.63 -55.93 10.76
CA ALA A 862 11.40 -55.90 11.53
C ALA A 862 10.58 -57.19 11.34
N ASP A 863 9.57 -57.43 12.22
CA ASP A 863 8.60 -58.52 12.03
C ASP A 863 7.76 -58.30 10.73
N ASP A 864 7.53 -59.41 9.98
CA ASP A 864 6.82 -59.36 8.69
C ASP A 864 5.47 -58.62 8.77
N ASP A 865 4.71 -58.77 9.87
CA ASP A 865 3.40 -58.13 10.07
C ASP A 865 3.53 -56.62 10.24
N LEU A 866 4.61 -56.11 10.84
CA LEU A 866 4.89 -54.69 11.00
C LEU A 866 5.45 -54.11 9.70
N ALA A 867 6.43 -54.79 9.10
CA ALA A 867 7.03 -54.37 7.84
C ALA A 867 6.02 -54.21 6.68
N SER A 868 4.96 -55.11 6.67
CA SER A 868 3.90 -55.04 5.66
C SER A 868 2.98 -53.83 5.76
N LYS A 869 3.03 -53.05 6.85
CA LYS A 869 2.23 -51.83 7.06
C LYS A 869 2.97 -50.56 6.72
N ALA A 870 4.28 -50.65 6.48
CA ALA A 870 5.10 -49.50 6.11
C ALA A 870 4.94 -49.19 4.64
N GLU A 871 4.77 -47.89 4.33
CA GLU A 871 4.70 -47.36 2.98
C GLU A 871 5.75 -46.22 2.81
N PRO A 872 6.26 -45.96 1.60
CA PRO A 872 7.16 -44.82 1.36
C PRO A 872 6.59 -43.48 1.85
N GLY A 873 7.29 -42.81 2.73
CA GLY A 873 6.85 -41.58 3.39
C GLY A 873 5.84 -41.78 4.52
N ARG A 874 5.56 -43.04 4.89
CA ARG A 874 4.71 -43.39 6.04
C ARG A 874 5.22 -44.68 6.71
N PRO A 875 6.18 -44.57 7.62
CA PRO A 875 6.75 -45.71 8.32
C PRO A 875 5.70 -46.41 9.20
N ALA A 876 5.83 -47.70 9.39
CA ALA A 876 5.02 -48.40 10.35
C ALA A 876 5.56 -48.22 11.77
N ILE A 877 4.65 -48.07 12.73
CA ILE A 877 5.02 -47.74 14.11
C ILE A 877 4.48 -48.85 15.04
N HIS A 878 5.34 -49.27 15.98
CA HIS A 878 4.96 -50.15 17.06
C HIS A 878 5.44 -49.57 18.39
N VAL A 879 4.51 -49.29 19.30
CA VAL A 879 4.77 -48.79 20.65
C VAL A 879 4.72 -49.98 21.63
N HIS A 880 5.83 -50.14 22.36
CA HIS A 880 5.95 -51.21 23.36
C HIS A 880 5.33 -50.78 24.70
N GLU A 881 4.44 -51.63 25.24
CA GLU A 881 3.91 -51.48 26.59
C GLU A 881 4.85 -52.09 27.61
N GLY A 882 4.92 -51.57 28.84
CA GLY A 882 5.71 -52.07 29.95
C GLY A 882 5.17 -53.36 30.59
#